data_fd6ae12b72587ca09f93693cc7e55222
#
_entry.id   fd6ae12b72587ca09f93693cc7e55222
#
_cell.length_a   1.000
_cell.length_b   1.000
_cell.length_c   1.000
_cell.angle_alpha   90.00
_cell.angle_beta   90.00
_cell.angle_gamma   90.00
#
_symmetry.space_group_name_H-M   'P 1'
#
loop_
_entity.id
_entity.type
_entity.pdbx_description
1 polymer ?
#
loop_
_entity_poly.entity_id
_entity_poly.type
_entity_poly.pdbx_seq_one_letter_code
_entity_poly.pdbx_strand_id
1 'polypeptide(L)'
;MNLTRRELLALGGIGGLALAAGPFAASAAFGADGVPAHTDVLDLGPAVVQFSLMSGVRVGDVLHIGSRNLTPARVIGFDIPTRTVVSRIDLPSGYSIQALAADPDGNWLYIGMLRRDDDTGTNLYRWHLRNPKQAVQALPATGDRDVRALTVSPDGVVFVAGGGQTQNPPSLWAYDPASAQTTSWGIPDPGATIAQAVAATGTHVYFATGSVLAGGGNASHGRLWAYDRSIRAAVDILPAEFASCDSVSALGLVGDLLAVAPHGLGKTALLRIDDPSSYTVIPKTGAQYVRKDDTIYFVKVPNVWAWNLTTRKLVQMETDNLGTLWALDVYGDTLVGPSANGFVAQIDIAARTAQTFDLAAAGAPAGPQLGMGIAAGGGVVYSGGTSTLAAHTLATGAVSNIILDGEAKDAVIVDGVVYTAQYNSLGMWAYDPSSGQPPRQVVALPAGQNRPLDITWDAVNGLVLMGVQSDTKGGGCFATYEPSTGRAVSRVNPIDAQQMVRAVATADGVAYLGGDNIYPTGPRSTVVAVDPRTGTELWRLDPQQPAGIAALVAANGRLFGTTRNGGGIFVADIASRQLVTVIDGSSVLTDFGALVSARGFVYGVSDSTVFRIDPATLELTTVVAGIDGGWYSGPHIAADEDGYLYTLKGTNLVRIDDVV
;
A
#
# COMPACT_ATOMS: atom_id res chain seq x y z
N MET A 1 14.61 -13.37 -18.60
CA MET A 1 14.11 -12.11 -19.20
C MET A 1 14.51 -11.01 -18.24
N ASN A 2 15.41 -10.12 -18.63
CA ASN A 2 15.82 -9.02 -17.76
C ASN A 2 14.70 -7.97 -17.81
N LEU A 3 13.90 -7.89 -16.75
CA LEU A 3 13.02 -6.76 -16.54
C LEU A 3 13.88 -5.53 -16.28
N THR A 4 13.55 -4.43 -16.94
CA THR A 4 14.27 -3.17 -16.72
C THR A 4 13.91 -2.61 -15.34
N ARG A 5 14.76 -1.73 -14.80
CA ARG A 5 14.54 -1.02 -13.53
C ARG A 5 13.14 -0.38 -13.44
N ARG A 6 12.59 0.05 -14.59
CA ARG A 6 11.25 0.63 -14.71
C ARG A 6 10.12 -0.38 -14.52
N GLU A 7 10.29 -1.60 -14.98
CA GLU A 7 9.26 -2.65 -14.85
C GLU A 7 9.14 -3.14 -13.40
N LEU A 8 10.23 -3.09 -12.63
CA LEU A 8 10.22 -3.33 -11.18
C LEU A 8 9.51 -2.22 -10.40
N LEU A 9 9.63 -0.97 -10.83
CA LEU A 9 8.95 0.19 -10.26
C LEU A 9 7.43 0.12 -10.40
N ALA A 10 6.96 -0.44 -11.51
CA ALA A 10 5.54 -0.66 -11.76
C ALA A 10 4.91 -1.67 -10.79
N LEU A 11 5.70 -2.52 -10.16
CA LEU A 11 5.25 -3.59 -9.27
C LEU A 11 5.32 -3.25 -7.79
N GLY A 12 6.06 -2.24 -7.39
CA GLY A 12 6.22 -1.89 -5.98
C GLY A 12 6.88 -0.56 -5.77
N GLY A 13 6.11 0.47 -5.80
CA GLY A 13 6.42 1.88 -5.52
C GLY A 13 7.89 2.27 -5.33
N ILE A 14 8.36 3.27 -6.04
CA ILE A 14 9.63 3.90 -5.79
C ILE A 14 9.87 5.17 -6.49
N GLY A 15 10.64 5.95 -5.98
CA GLY A 15 11.89 6.34 -5.51
C GLY A 15 12.14 7.80 -5.83
N GLY A 16 12.27 8.62 -4.79
CA GLY A 16 12.58 10.03 -4.98
C GLY A 16 14.08 10.23 -5.27
N LEU A 17 14.37 11.09 -6.19
CA LEU A 17 15.68 11.73 -6.35
C LEU A 17 15.71 13.01 -5.54
N ALA A 18 16.69 13.14 -4.66
CA ALA A 18 17.01 14.43 -4.06
C ALA A 18 17.72 15.29 -5.11
N LEU A 19 17.10 16.39 -5.50
CA LEU A 19 17.75 17.42 -6.32
C LEU A 19 17.80 18.74 -5.56
N ALA A 20 18.96 19.36 -5.60
CA ALA A 20 19.24 20.66 -5.01
C ALA A 20 18.41 21.76 -5.67
N ALA A 21 17.84 22.63 -4.85
CA ALA A 21 17.08 23.79 -5.30
C ALA A 21 17.97 24.83 -5.98
N GLY A 22 17.76 25.06 -7.28
CA GLY A 22 18.19 26.23 -8.00
C GLY A 22 16.97 27.03 -8.48
N PRO A 23 17.05 28.35 -8.60
CA PRO A 23 15.92 29.15 -9.02
C PRO A 23 15.66 28.97 -10.52
N PHE A 24 14.49 28.50 -10.88
CA PHE A 24 14.06 28.40 -12.27
C PHE A 24 13.28 29.64 -12.70
N ALA A 25 13.73 30.24 -13.82
CA ALA A 25 12.98 31.25 -14.54
C ALA A 25 11.87 30.59 -15.37
N ALA A 26 10.64 31.07 -15.24
CA ALA A 26 9.52 30.62 -16.05
C ALA A 26 9.75 31.02 -17.52
N SER A 27 9.70 30.04 -18.43
CA SER A 27 9.67 30.29 -19.88
C SER A 27 8.20 30.44 -20.31
N ALA A 28 7.83 31.58 -20.86
CA ALA A 28 6.54 31.79 -21.48
C ALA A 28 6.48 31.14 -22.87
N ALA A 29 5.49 30.29 -23.10
CA ALA A 29 5.15 29.80 -24.44
C ALA A 29 4.15 30.75 -25.09
N PHE A 30 4.33 31.08 -26.37
CA PHE A 30 3.42 31.93 -27.14
C PHE A 30 2.51 31.05 -28.02
N GLY A 31 1.20 31.25 -27.89
CA GLY A 31 0.21 30.66 -28.80
C GLY A 31 0.20 31.37 -30.15
N ALA A 32 -0.43 30.75 -31.17
CA ALA A 32 -0.42 31.20 -32.56
C ALA A 32 -1.06 32.60 -32.79
N ASP A 33 -1.80 33.16 -31.84
CA ASP A 33 -2.49 34.43 -31.92
C ASP A 33 -1.90 35.54 -31.03
N GLY A 34 -0.70 35.37 -30.53
CA GLY A 34 0.04 36.44 -29.84
C GLY A 34 -0.43 36.79 -28.42
N VAL A 35 -1.39 36.07 -27.85
CA VAL A 35 -1.75 36.14 -26.43
C VAL A 35 -0.95 35.06 -25.68
N PRO A 36 -0.14 35.42 -24.67
CA PRO A 36 0.58 34.40 -23.90
C PRO A 36 -0.45 33.52 -23.18
N ALA A 37 -0.45 32.21 -23.44
CA ALA A 37 -1.16 31.26 -22.60
C ALA A 37 -0.52 31.29 -21.20
N HIS A 38 -1.24 31.81 -20.22
CA HIS A 38 -0.74 31.93 -18.86
C HIS A 38 -1.24 30.74 -18.05
N THR A 39 -0.36 29.78 -17.82
CA THR A 39 -0.64 28.70 -16.84
C THR A 39 -0.17 29.14 -15.48
N ASP A 40 -1.07 29.20 -14.51
CA ASP A 40 -0.76 29.51 -13.12
C ASP A 40 -0.69 28.24 -12.30
N VAL A 41 0.39 28.09 -11.51
CA VAL A 41 0.61 26.94 -10.63
C VAL A 41 0.73 27.44 -9.19
N LEU A 42 -0.28 27.14 -8.39
CA LEU A 42 -0.34 27.51 -6.98
C LEU A 42 0.07 26.31 -6.10
N ASP A 43 1.12 26.48 -5.31
CA ASP A 43 1.52 25.51 -4.29
C ASP A 43 0.61 25.64 -3.05
N LEU A 44 -0.08 24.56 -2.69
CA LEU A 44 -1.00 24.48 -1.56
C LEU A 44 -0.34 23.87 -0.31
N GLY A 45 0.97 23.58 -0.38
CA GLY A 45 1.73 22.95 0.70
C GLY A 45 1.66 21.41 0.69
N PRO A 46 2.25 20.76 1.71
CA PRO A 46 2.33 19.31 1.76
C PRO A 46 0.96 18.64 1.67
N ALA A 47 0.82 17.67 0.77
CA ALA A 47 -0.44 16.98 0.51
C ALA A 47 -0.90 16.14 1.71
N VAL A 48 0.02 15.44 2.37
CA VAL A 48 -0.25 14.64 3.57
C VAL A 48 0.92 14.79 4.53
N VAL A 49 0.65 15.16 5.79
CA VAL A 49 1.66 15.25 6.86
C VAL A 49 1.24 14.37 8.02
N GLN A 50 2.08 13.38 8.37
CA GLN A 50 1.79 12.41 9.43
C GLN A 50 3.09 11.76 9.92
N PHE A 51 3.10 11.19 11.14
CA PHE A 51 4.08 10.18 11.52
C PHE A 51 3.59 8.82 11.03
N SER A 52 3.87 8.51 9.78
CA SER A 52 3.54 7.22 9.20
C SER A 52 4.44 6.12 9.75
N LEU A 53 3.89 4.94 10.03
CA LEU A 53 4.60 3.85 10.68
C LEU A 53 4.21 2.46 10.14
N MET A 54 5.08 1.45 10.35
CA MET A 54 4.77 0.07 9.95
C MET A 54 5.43 -1.01 10.82
N SER A 55 5.95 -0.67 11.98
CA SER A 55 6.47 -1.65 12.94
C SER A 55 6.42 -1.11 14.36
N GLY A 56 6.42 -2.02 15.34
CA GLY A 56 6.52 -1.69 16.75
C GLY A 56 7.00 -2.87 17.59
N VAL A 57 7.62 -2.56 18.71
CA VAL A 57 7.99 -3.53 19.75
C VAL A 57 8.07 -2.83 21.09
N ARG A 58 7.55 -3.44 22.14
CA ARG A 58 7.61 -2.90 23.50
C ARG A 58 8.81 -3.43 24.27
N VAL A 59 9.49 -2.53 24.99
CA VAL A 59 10.53 -2.87 25.97
C VAL A 59 10.25 -2.10 27.26
N GLY A 60 9.90 -2.80 28.31
CA GLY A 60 9.45 -2.18 29.56
C GLY A 60 8.20 -1.30 29.33
N ASP A 61 8.28 -0.04 29.70
CA ASP A 61 7.21 0.94 29.56
C ASP A 61 7.26 1.69 28.21
N VAL A 62 8.25 1.41 27.36
CA VAL A 62 8.45 2.12 26.10
C VAL A 62 8.07 1.26 24.90
N LEU A 63 7.18 1.79 24.06
CA LEU A 63 6.85 1.24 22.76
C LEU A 63 7.75 1.88 21.71
N HIS A 64 8.67 1.10 21.13
CA HIS A 64 9.53 1.53 20.03
C HIS A 64 8.80 1.37 18.72
N ILE A 65 8.77 2.41 17.87
CA ILE A 65 7.93 2.48 16.67
C ILE A 65 8.79 2.89 15.48
N GLY A 66 8.75 2.09 14.42
CA GLY A 66 9.46 2.35 13.17
C GLY A 66 8.61 3.08 12.15
N SER A 67 9.18 4.12 11.52
CA SER A 67 8.51 4.93 10.52
C SER A 67 8.34 4.20 9.18
N ARG A 68 7.38 4.68 8.39
CA ARG A 68 7.11 4.27 7.00
C ARG A 68 7.10 5.49 6.09
N ASN A 69 7.72 5.38 4.91
CA ASN A 69 7.71 6.41 3.86
C ASN A 69 8.13 7.82 4.37
N LEU A 70 8.99 7.87 5.38
CA LEU A 70 9.59 9.10 5.88
C LEU A 70 11.09 9.11 5.59
N THR A 71 11.61 10.26 5.20
CA THR A 71 13.03 10.48 4.94
C THR A 71 13.57 11.57 5.87
N PRO A 72 14.58 11.25 6.69
CA PRO A 72 15.14 9.93 6.94
C PRO A 72 14.15 8.98 7.61
N ALA A 73 14.34 7.67 7.40
CA ALA A 73 13.62 6.67 8.18
C ALA A 73 14.04 6.78 9.65
N ARG A 74 13.10 6.59 10.58
CA ARG A 74 13.37 6.84 12.00
C ARG A 74 12.64 5.89 12.94
N VAL A 75 13.25 5.63 14.11
CA VAL A 75 12.59 4.97 15.23
C VAL A 75 12.35 5.99 16.33
N ILE A 76 11.17 5.96 16.93
CA ILE A 76 10.84 6.69 18.15
C ILE A 76 10.55 5.73 19.30
N GLY A 77 10.77 6.17 20.53
CA GLY A 77 10.29 5.51 21.74
C GLY A 77 9.16 6.31 22.35
N PHE A 78 7.96 5.73 22.40
CA PHE A 78 6.77 6.29 23.03
C PHE A 78 6.63 5.69 24.42
N ASP A 79 6.72 6.51 25.47
CA ASP A 79 6.51 6.11 26.85
C ASP A 79 5.01 5.98 27.13
N ILE A 80 4.56 4.78 27.48
CA ILE A 80 3.15 4.43 27.63
C ILE A 80 2.52 5.17 28.82
N PRO A 81 3.14 5.23 30.02
CA PRO A 81 2.59 5.97 31.15
C PRO A 81 2.43 7.46 30.92
N THR A 82 3.46 8.12 30.39
CA THR A 82 3.44 9.59 30.20
C THR A 82 2.82 10.02 28.88
N ARG A 83 2.64 9.07 27.92
CA ARG A 83 2.05 9.31 26.59
C ARG A 83 2.86 10.32 25.77
N THR A 84 4.18 10.29 25.92
CA THR A 84 5.11 11.19 25.23
C THR A 84 6.21 10.44 24.52
N VAL A 85 6.78 11.05 23.46
CA VAL A 85 7.97 10.53 22.80
C VAL A 85 9.20 10.91 23.63
N VAL A 86 9.89 9.89 24.14
CA VAL A 86 11.05 10.06 25.05
C VAL A 86 12.39 9.80 24.37
N SER A 87 12.39 9.18 23.20
CA SER A 87 13.63 8.90 22.45
C SER A 87 13.36 8.86 20.94
N ARG A 88 14.42 9.14 20.18
CA ARG A 88 14.38 9.13 18.71
C ARG A 88 15.74 8.84 18.14
N ILE A 89 15.77 8.13 17.02
CA ILE A 89 16.94 7.99 16.18
C ILE A 89 16.55 8.04 14.71
N ASP A 90 17.34 8.75 13.90
CA ASP A 90 17.22 8.80 12.44
C ASP A 90 18.23 7.82 11.82
N LEU A 91 17.83 7.08 10.79
CA LEU A 91 18.65 6.09 10.12
C LEU A 91 19.30 6.67 8.86
N PRO A 92 20.55 6.29 8.55
CA PRO A 92 21.29 6.88 7.44
C PRO A 92 20.84 6.36 6.07
N SER A 93 20.05 5.28 6.00
CA SER A 93 19.58 4.69 4.75
C SER A 93 18.18 4.08 4.92
N GLY A 94 17.58 3.67 3.80
CA GLY A 94 16.24 3.09 3.77
C GLY A 94 15.13 4.15 3.87
N TYR A 95 13.90 3.73 3.60
CA TYR A 95 12.73 4.63 3.61
C TYR A 95 11.62 4.14 4.53
N SER A 96 11.69 2.89 4.99
CA SER A 96 10.68 2.29 5.88
C SER A 96 11.32 1.25 6.80
N ILE A 97 10.85 1.19 8.04
CA ILE A 97 11.29 0.24 9.05
C ILE A 97 10.17 -0.78 9.25
N GLN A 98 10.29 -1.93 8.59
CA GLN A 98 9.24 -2.95 8.61
C GLN A 98 9.39 -3.91 9.77
N ALA A 99 10.59 -4.09 10.31
CA ALA A 99 10.84 -5.08 11.33
C ALA A 99 11.63 -4.48 12.51
N LEU A 100 11.13 -4.71 13.72
CA LEU A 100 11.77 -4.36 14.98
C LEU A 100 11.72 -5.56 15.92
N ALA A 101 12.81 -5.85 16.62
CA ALA A 101 12.82 -6.76 17.77
C ALA A 101 13.88 -6.34 18.78
N ALA A 102 13.59 -6.53 20.06
CA ALA A 102 14.54 -6.29 21.15
C ALA A 102 15.29 -7.57 21.52
N ASP A 103 16.50 -7.42 22.03
CA ASP A 103 17.19 -8.53 22.67
C ASP A 103 16.49 -8.92 23.99
N PRO A 104 16.71 -10.16 24.49
CA PRO A 104 16.04 -10.65 25.71
C PRO A 104 16.27 -9.76 26.94
N ASP A 105 17.41 -9.09 27.01
CA ASP A 105 17.78 -8.20 28.13
C ASP A 105 17.25 -6.77 28.00
N GLY A 106 16.62 -6.43 26.86
CA GLY A 106 16.12 -5.08 26.57
C GLY A 106 17.22 -4.02 26.44
N ASN A 107 18.44 -4.41 26.07
CA ASN A 107 19.56 -3.49 25.86
C ASN A 107 19.65 -2.99 24.43
N TRP A 108 19.34 -3.86 23.47
CA TRP A 108 19.47 -3.59 22.05
C TRP A 108 18.15 -3.74 21.32
N LEU A 109 17.86 -2.77 20.46
CA LEU A 109 16.81 -2.86 19.47
C LEU A 109 17.43 -3.15 18.11
N TYR A 110 17.03 -4.24 17.47
CA TYR A 110 17.40 -4.59 16.11
C TYR A 110 16.35 -4.03 15.14
N ILE A 111 16.83 -3.49 14.00
CA ILE A 111 16.03 -2.70 13.08
C ILE A 111 16.26 -3.23 11.66
N GLY A 112 15.19 -3.71 11.04
CA GLY A 112 15.17 -4.18 9.66
C GLY A 112 14.54 -3.17 8.73
N MET A 113 15.20 -2.90 7.59
CA MET A 113 14.87 -1.83 6.67
C MET A 113 14.32 -2.35 5.35
N LEU A 114 13.38 -1.59 4.77
CA LEU A 114 13.11 -1.61 3.33
C LEU A 114 14.03 -0.60 2.65
N ARG A 115 14.70 -1.02 1.58
CA ARG A 115 15.64 -0.19 0.83
C ARG A 115 15.15 0.07 -0.59
N ARG A 116 15.59 1.18 -1.15
CA ARG A 116 15.49 1.44 -2.59
C ARG A 116 16.66 0.77 -3.32
N ASP A 117 16.54 0.62 -4.64
CA ASP A 117 17.59 -0.03 -5.44
C ASP A 117 18.90 0.75 -5.47
N ASP A 118 18.85 2.06 -5.25
CA ASP A 118 20.01 2.97 -5.18
C ASP A 118 20.60 3.13 -3.77
N ASP A 119 19.95 2.54 -2.73
CA ASP A 119 20.49 2.55 -1.37
C ASP A 119 21.74 1.68 -1.26
N THR A 120 22.86 2.30 -0.89
CA THR A 120 24.16 1.63 -0.69
C THR A 120 24.43 1.21 0.76
N GLY A 121 23.56 1.62 1.69
CA GLY A 121 23.67 1.31 3.11
C GLY A 121 23.32 -0.14 3.46
N THR A 122 23.47 -0.51 4.73
CA THR A 122 22.98 -1.81 5.23
C THR A 122 21.45 -1.83 5.32
N ASN A 123 20.88 -3.03 5.35
CA ASN A 123 19.46 -3.25 5.62
C ASN A 123 19.19 -3.67 7.07
N LEU A 124 20.23 -3.76 7.90
CA LEU A 124 20.15 -4.20 9.28
C LEU A 124 20.95 -3.27 10.21
N TYR A 125 20.29 -2.80 11.25
CA TYR A 125 20.89 -1.92 12.26
C TYR A 125 20.58 -2.42 13.65
N ARG A 126 21.33 -1.90 14.66
CA ARG A 126 20.95 -1.99 16.07
C ARG A 126 21.11 -0.66 16.79
N TRP A 127 20.27 -0.44 17.78
CA TRP A 127 20.24 0.76 18.61
C TRP A 127 20.28 0.40 20.09
N HIS A 128 21.13 1.08 20.87
CA HIS A 128 21.31 0.80 22.29
C HIS A 128 20.24 1.53 23.11
N LEU A 129 19.28 0.80 23.68
CA LEU A 129 18.12 1.37 24.35
C LEU A 129 18.42 2.05 25.68
N ARG A 130 19.42 1.54 26.44
CA ARG A 130 19.86 2.18 27.70
C ARG A 130 20.76 3.40 27.48
N ASN A 131 21.24 3.62 26.28
CA ASN A 131 21.98 4.81 25.88
C ASN A 131 21.43 5.35 24.55
N PRO A 132 20.19 5.90 24.55
CA PRO A 132 19.49 6.29 23.33
C PRO A 132 20.14 7.48 22.59
N LYS A 133 21.12 8.16 23.20
CA LYS A 133 21.91 9.20 22.54
C LYS A 133 23.09 8.66 21.73
N GLN A 134 23.42 7.36 21.89
CA GLN A 134 24.43 6.72 21.07
C GLN A 134 23.89 6.57 19.63
N ALA A 135 24.77 6.80 18.67
CA ALA A 135 24.43 6.61 17.25
C ALA A 135 24.04 5.15 16.99
N VAL A 136 23.11 4.95 16.05
CA VAL A 136 22.74 3.64 15.55
C VAL A 136 23.97 2.95 14.94
N GLN A 137 24.07 1.65 15.17
CA GLN A 137 25.17 0.83 14.64
C GLN A 137 24.68 0.08 13.40
N ALA A 138 25.36 0.28 12.28
CA ALA A 138 25.18 -0.53 11.09
C ALA A 138 25.73 -1.94 11.34
N LEU A 139 24.95 -2.97 11.00
CA LEU A 139 25.36 -4.37 11.05
C LEU A 139 25.69 -4.88 9.65
N PRO A 140 26.44 -6.00 9.52
CA PRO A 140 26.64 -6.63 8.22
C PRO A 140 25.29 -6.92 7.56
N ALA A 141 25.11 -6.44 6.33
CA ALA A 141 23.86 -6.57 5.60
C ALA A 141 23.52 -8.04 5.31
N THR A 142 22.23 -8.35 5.22
CA THR A 142 21.77 -9.58 4.59
C THR A 142 21.95 -9.48 3.06
N GLY A 143 21.96 -10.63 2.36
CA GLY A 143 22.01 -10.64 0.90
C GLY A 143 20.68 -10.26 0.22
N ASP A 144 19.57 -10.23 0.99
CA ASP A 144 18.28 -9.78 0.51
C ASP A 144 18.23 -8.23 0.51
N ARG A 145 17.48 -7.64 -0.44
CA ARG A 145 17.30 -6.19 -0.48
C ARG A 145 16.56 -5.69 0.76
N ASP A 146 15.43 -6.32 1.06
CA ASP A 146 14.50 -5.91 2.09
C ASP A 146 14.57 -6.84 3.30
N VAL A 147 14.49 -6.28 4.50
CA VAL A 147 14.21 -7.02 5.74
C VAL A 147 12.72 -6.82 6.06
N ARG A 148 11.94 -7.90 5.99
CA ARG A 148 10.49 -7.86 6.20
C ARG A 148 10.05 -8.32 7.58
N ALA A 149 10.80 -9.22 8.18
CA ALA A 149 10.60 -9.63 9.55
C ALA A 149 11.93 -9.97 10.22
N LEU A 150 12.02 -9.77 11.52
CA LEU A 150 13.13 -10.24 12.34
C LEU A 150 12.64 -10.66 13.72
N THR A 151 13.39 -11.54 14.34
CA THR A 151 13.16 -12.02 15.70
C THR A 151 14.49 -12.24 16.39
N VAL A 152 14.49 -12.14 17.71
CA VAL A 152 15.67 -12.47 18.53
C VAL A 152 15.37 -13.71 19.35
N SER A 153 16.23 -14.71 19.24
CA SER A 153 16.12 -15.95 20.03
C SER A 153 16.53 -15.71 21.49
N PRO A 154 16.16 -16.62 22.41
CA PRO A 154 16.51 -16.47 23.84
C PRO A 154 18.00 -16.35 24.16
N ASP A 155 18.86 -16.84 23.28
CA ASP A 155 20.33 -16.73 23.38
C ASP A 155 20.91 -15.52 22.63
N GLY A 156 20.06 -14.61 22.14
CA GLY A 156 20.45 -13.33 21.54
C GLY A 156 20.77 -13.35 20.05
N VAL A 157 20.68 -14.49 19.36
CA VAL A 157 20.87 -14.54 17.90
C VAL A 157 19.67 -13.93 17.19
N VAL A 158 19.93 -13.06 16.23
CA VAL A 158 18.89 -12.36 15.44
C VAL A 158 18.63 -13.13 14.14
N PHE A 159 17.41 -13.59 13.93
CA PHE A 159 16.99 -14.24 12.70
C PHE A 159 16.18 -13.27 11.84
N VAL A 160 16.45 -13.28 10.54
CA VAL A 160 15.93 -12.29 9.60
C VAL A 160 15.30 -12.99 8.40
N ALA A 161 14.09 -12.55 8.05
CA ALA A 161 13.37 -12.92 6.85
C ALA A 161 13.25 -11.71 5.92
N GLY A 162 13.41 -11.91 4.62
CA GLY A 162 13.42 -10.83 3.64
C GLY A 162 12.92 -11.25 2.27
N GLY A 163 13.54 -10.70 1.26
CA GLY A 163 13.15 -10.88 -0.14
C GLY A 163 12.46 -9.64 -0.69
N GLY A 164 11.63 -9.83 -1.72
CA GLY A 164 10.94 -8.72 -2.41
C GLY A 164 11.56 -8.41 -3.76
N GLN A 165 12.55 -9.19 -4.20
CA GLN A 165 13.04 -9.19 -5.57
C GLN A 165 12.63 -10.47 -6.28
N THR A 166 12.06 -10.33 -7.46
CA THR A 166 11.56 -11.45 -8.27
C THR A 166 12.64 -12.44 -8.72
N GLN A 167 13.91 -12.08 -8.60
CA GLN A 167 15.03 -12.87 -9.13
C GLN A 167 15.82 -13.63 -8.07
N ASN A 168 15.63 -13.32 -6.79
CA ASN A 168 16.34 -13.97 -5.70
C ASN A 168 15.34 -14.52 -4.67
N PRO A 169 15.20 -15.85 -4.57
CA PRO A 169 14.41 -16.46 -3.51
C PRO A 169 14.92 -16.02 -2.13
N PRO A 170 14.04 -15.80 -1.15
CA PRO A 170 14.44 -15.35 0.17
C PRO A 170 15.25 -16.41 0.92
N SER A 171 16.34 -15.98 1.56
CA SER A 171 17.11 -16.79 2.50
C SER A 171 16.67 -16.55 3.94
N LEU A 172 16.82 -17.55 4.79
CA LEU A 172 16.89 -17.33 6.23
C LEU A 172 18.29 -16.82 6.58
N TRP A 173 18.37 -15.64 7.20
CA TRP A 173 19.62 -15.04 7.67
C TRP A 173 19.70 -15.05 9.19
N ALA A 174 20.92 -15.18 9.71
CA ALA A 174 21.20 -15.08 11.14
C ALA A 174 22.34 -14.09 11.38
N TYR A 175 22.12 -13.11 12.26
CA TYR A 175 23.18 -12.27 12.81
C TYR A 175 23.49 -12.73 14.22
N ASP A 176 24.74 -13.09 14.46
CA ASP A 176 25.25 -13.47 15.78
C ASP A 176 25.99 -12.28 16.41
N PRO A 177 25.49 -11.70 17.50
CA PRO A 177 26.13 -10.58 18.18
C PRO A 177 27.51 -10.91 18.76
N ALA A 178 27.80 -12.19 19.10
CA ALA A 178 29.06 -12.59 19.68
C ALA A 178 30.19 -12.59 18.63
N SER A 179 29.91 -13.04 17.42
CA SER A 179 30.86 -13.02 16.30
C SER A 179 30.79 -11.75 15.46
N ALA A 180 29.72 -10.94 15.61
CA ALA A 180 29.38 -9.80 14.79
C ALA A 180 29.25 -10.15 13.29
N GLN A 181 28.79 -11.35 12.95
CA GLN A 181 28.66 -11.84 11.58
C GLN A 181 27.20 -12.09 11.20
N THR A 182 26.84 -11.76 9.96
CA THR A 182 25.58 -12.15 9.33
C THR A 182 25.85 -13.30 8.37
N THR A 183 25.13 -14.42 8.54
CA THR A 183 25.30 -15.64 7.74
C THR A 183 23.97 -16.11 7.18
N SER A 184 23.95 -16.61 5.92
CA SER A 184 22.79 -17.28 5.36
C SER A 184 22.69 -18.72 5.89
N TRP A 185 21.47 -19.12 6.28
CA TRP A 185 21.14 -20.52 6.61
C TRP A 185 20.52 -21.25 5.40
N GLY A 186 20.51 -20.60 4.24
CA GLY A 186 20.07 -21.16 2.98
C GLY A 186 18.67 -20.72 2.53
N ILE A 187 18.31 -21.22 1.38
CA ILE A 187 17.05 -20.98 0.67
C ILE A 187 16.24 -22.28 0.71
N PRO A 188 15.26 -22.43 1.61
CA PRO A 188 14.51 -23.68 1.72
C PRO A 188 13.50 -23.86 0.58
N ASP A 189 13.06 -22.75 -0.02
CA ASP A 189 12.07 -22.71 -1.10
C ASP A 189 12.57 -21.87 -2.27
N PRO A 190 13.24 -22.50 -3.26
CA PRO A 190 13.76 -21.76 -4.44
C PRO A 190 12.66 -21.13 -5.32
N GLY A 191 11.41 -21.57 -5.18
CA GLY A 191 10.26 -21.00 -5.90
C GLY A 191 9.62 -19.81 -5.20
N ALA A 192 9.95 -19.55 -3.94
CA ALA A 192 9.39 -18.43 -3.22
C ALA A 192 9.92 -17.08 -3.72
N THR A 193 9.10 -16.04 -3.60
CA THR A 193 9.47 -14.67 -3.95
C THR A 193 9.53 -13.76 -2.72
N ILE A 194 9.00 -14.21 -1.59
CA ILE A 194 8.94 -13.44 -0.35
C ILE A 194 9.02 -14.34 0.89
N ALA A 195 9.63 -13.82 1.96
CA ALA A 195 9.49 -14.31 3.32
C ALA A 195 9.04 -13.14 4.21
N GLN A 196 7.87 -13.28 4.84
CA GLN A 196 7.23 -12.18 5.57
C GLN A 196 7.23 -12.37 7.08
N ALA A 197 7.55 -13.57 7.55
CA ALA A 197 7.53 -13.85 8.98
C ALA A 197 8.61 -14.83 9.39
N VAL A 198 9.17 -14.59 10.57
CA VAL A 198 10.16 -15.43 11.25
C VAL A 198 9.90 -15.41 12.75
N ALA A 199 10.05 -16.57 13.40
CA ALA A 199 9.96 -16.71 14.85
C ALA A 199 11.04 -17.69 15.32
N ALA A 200 11.59 -17.52 16.52
CA ALA A 200 12.67 -18.36 17.02
C ALA A 200 12.49 -18.75 18.49
N THR A 201 12.77 -20.02 18.78
CA THR A 201 12.93 -20.56 20.13
C THR A 201 14.41 -20.84 20.41
N GLY A 202 14.73 -21.42 21.57
CA GLY A 202 16.07 -21.90 21.88
C GLY A 202 16.55 -23.03 20.97
N THR A 203 15.63 -23.81 20.38
CA THR A 203 15.94 -25.00 19.58
C THR A 203 15.59 -24.91 18.11
N HIS A 204 14.58 -24.12 17.75
CA HIS A 204 14.07 -24.03 16.38
C HIS A 204 13.91 -22.59 15.90
N VAL A 205 14.02 -22.40 14.59
CA VAL A 205 13.62 -21.20 13.88
C VAL A 205 12.50 -21.56 12.91
N TYR A 206 11.40 -20.84 12.99
CA TYR A 206 10.26 -20.96 12.09
C TYR A 206 10.34 -19.86 11.04
N PHE A 207 10.39 -20.26 9.78
CA PHE A 207 10.59 -19.35 8.64
C PHE A 207 9.48 -19.55 7.63
N ALA A 208 8.75 -18.49 7.35
CA ALA A 208 7.57 -18.52 6.50
C ALA A 208 7.87 -17.94 5.11
N THR A 209 7.61 -18.73 4.07
CA THR A 209 7.81 -18.35 2.67
C THR A 209 6.52 -18.37 1.87
N GLY A 210 6.57 -17.82 0.66
CA GLY A 210 5.48 -17.85 -0.28
C GLY A 210 5.70 -16.94 -1.49
N SER A 211 4.60 -16.68 -2.19
CA SER A 211 4.57 -15.83 -3.37
C SER A 211 3.57 -14.71 -3.19
N VAL A 212 3.89 -13.55 -3.73
CA VAL A 212 2.95 -12.45 -3.90
C VAL A 212 2.93 -12.04 -5.38
N LEU A 213 1.91 -11.33 -5.81
CA LEU A 213 1.74 -10.94 -7.20
C LEU A 213 2.94 -10.19 -7.76
N ALA A 214 3.56 -9.31 -6.97
CA ALA A 214 4.79 -8.63 -7.36
C ALA A 214 5.93 -9.60 -7.73
N GLY A 215 5.88 -10.82 -7.24
CA GLY A 215 6.79 -11.90 -7.59
C GLY A 215 6.41 -12.72 -8.82
N GLY A 216 5.39 -12.30 -9.58
CA GLY A 216 4.99 -13.00 -10.80
C GLY A 216 3.89 -14.05 -10.60
N GLY A 217 3.27 -14.13 -9.43
CA GLY A 217 2.00 -14.85 -9.21
C GLY A 217 2.00 -16.38 -9.34
N ASN A 218 3.11 -17.01 -9.69
CA ASN A 218 3.18 -18.44 -10.02
C ASN A 218 4.34 -19.16 -9.35
N ALA A 219 5.05 -18.52 -8.42
CA ALA A 219 6.30 -19.06 -7.96
C ALA A 219 6.08 -20.30 -7.08
N SER A 220 5.60 -20.14 -5.88
CA SER A 220 5.37 -21.27 -4.97
C SER A 220 4.06 -21.12 -4.21
N HIS A 221 3.63 -22.21 -3.59
CA HIS A 221 2.64 -22.14 -2.51
C HIS A 221 3.31 -21.70 -1.21
N GLY A 222 2.51 -21.17 -0.28
CA GLY A 222 2.98 -20.84 1.05
C GLY A 222 3.54 -22.06 1.76
N ARG A 223 4.67 -21.86 2.48
CA ARG A 223 5.36 -22.89 3.25
C ARG A 223 5.72 -22.37 4.62
N LEU A 224 5.82 -23.29 5.58
CA LEU A 224 6.33 -23.03 6.92
C LEU A 224 7.48 -23.99 7.23
N TRP A 225 8.69 -23.47 7.27
CA TRP A 225 9.90 -24.22 7.52
C TRP A 225 10.28 -24.16 9.00
N ALA A 226 10.46 -25.31 9.62
CA ALA A 226 11.10 -25.43 10.93
C ALA A 226 12.57 -25.82 10.73
N TYR A 227 13.48 -24.95 11.14
CA TYR A 227 14.91 -25.21 11.17
C TYR A 227 15.31 -25.69 12.56
N ASP A 228 15.91 -26.88 12.65
CA ASP A 228 16.66 -27.29 13.84
C ASP A 228 17.94 -26.46 13.93
N ARG A 229 18.10 -25.70 15.01
CA ARG A 229 19.23 -24.78 15.19
C ARG A 229 20.58 -25.48 15.34
N SER A 230 20.60 -26.74 15.79
CA SER A 230 21.84 -27.51 16.03
C SER A 230 22.48 -28.00 14.73
N ILE A 231 21.67 -28.36 13.72
CA ILE A 231 22.13 -28.95 12.47
C ILE A 231 21.78 -28.10 11.25
N ARG A 232 21.00 -27.02 11.43
CA ARG A 232 20.50 -26.12 10.39
C ARG A 232 19.70 -26.81 9.28
N ALA A 233 19.06 -27.93 9.60
CA ALA A 233 18.19 -28.66 8.67
C ALA A 233 16.77 -28.08 8.76
N ALA A 234 16.12 -27.93 7.59
CA ALA A 234 14.78 -27.40 7.47
C ALA A 234 13.78 -28.49 7.08
N VAL A 235 12.62 -28.48 7.70
CA VAL A 235 11.48 -29.34 7.38
C VAL A 235 10.24 -28.48 7.21
N ASP A 236 9.45 -28.72 6.15
CA ASP A 236 8.16 -28.06 5.98
C ASP A 236 7.14 -28.67 6.97
N ILE A 237 6.60 -27.83 7.84
CA ILE A 237 5.63 -28.23 8.87
C ILE A 237 4.26 -27.57 8.69
N LEU A 238 3.99 -26.92 7.51
CA LEU A 238 2.67 -26.36 7.25
C LEU A 238 1.64 -27.47 7.16
N PRO A 239 0.55 -27.45 7.98
CA PRO A 239 -0.46 -28.49 7.89
C PRO A 239 -1.11 -28.59 6.51
N ALA A 240 -1.39 -29.79 6.05
CA ALA A 240 -1.87 -30.05 4.68
C ALA A 240 -3.15 -29.27 4.30
N GLU A 241 -4.04 -28.99 5.27
CA GLU A 241 -5.26 -28.21 5.02
C GLU A 241 -4.98 -26.75 4.63
N PHE A 242 -3.76 -26.24 4.84
CA PHE A 242 -3.32 -24.89 4.50
C PHE A 242 -2.40 -24.86 3.26
N ALA A 243 -2.11 -25.99 2.64
CA ALA A 243 -1.16 -26.09 1.52
C ALA A 243 -1.57 -25.30 0.26
N SER A 244 -2.83 -24.88 0.17
CA SER A 244 -3.35 -24.04 -0.93
C SER A 244 -3.14 -22.55 -0.75
N CYS A 245 -2.56 -22.10 0.39
CA CYS A 245 -2.27 -20.69 0.60
C CYS A 245 -1.13 -20.22 -0.32
N ASP A 246 -1.16 -18.94 -0.70
CA ASP A 246 -0.12 -18.37 -1.57
C ASP A 246 1.14 -17.98 -0.79
N SER A 247 0.98 -17.66 0.50
CA SER A 247 2.05 -17.34 1.43
C SER A 247 1.60 -17.56 2.87
N VAL A 248 2.57 -17.60 3.80
CA VAL A 248 2.29 -17.46 5.22
C VAL A 248 2.71 -16.06 5.64
N SER A 249 1.73 -15.21 5.98
CA SER A 249 1.90 -13.76 6.13
C SER A 249 2.32 -13.31 7.53
N ALA A 250 2.04 -14.12 8.57
CA ALA A 250 2.44 -13.81 9.94
C ALA A 250 2.69 -15.06 10.76
N LEU A 251 3.62 -14.94 11.70
CA LEU A 251 3.92 -15.90 12.76
C LEU A 251 3.87 -15.19 14.11
N GLY A 252 3.46 -15.91 15.16
CA GLY A 252 3.51 -15.43 16.54
C GLY A 252 3.78 -16.55 17.52
N LEU A 253 4.83 -16.42 18.33
CA LEU A 253 5.06 -17.30 19.47
C LEU A 253 4.19 -16.83 20.64
N VAL A 254 3.28 -17.67 21.10
CA VAL A 254 2.33 -17.38 22.19
C VAL A 254 2.36 -18.46 23.26
N GLY A 255 3.41 -18.45 24.06
CA GLY A 255 3.72 -19.49 25.03
C GLY A 255 4.25 -20.76 24.35
N ASP A 256 3.56 -21.88 24.51
CA ASP A 256 3.87 -23.19 23.92
C ASP A 256 3.27 -23.39 22.52
N LEU A 257 2.69 -22.34 21.95
CA LEU A 257 2.02 -22.36 20.65
C LEU A 257 2.71 -21.43 19.64
N LEU A 258 2.68 -21.86 18.38
CA LEU A 258 3.04 -21.05 17.21
C LEU A 258 1.76 -20.73 16.43
N ALA A 259 1.35 -19.47 16.43
CA ALA A 259 0.30 -18.99 15.56
C ALA A 259 0.84 -18.79 14.15
N VAL A 260 0.15 -19.34 13.16
CA VAL A 260 0.52 -19.34 11.74
C VAL A 260 -0.65 -18.79 10.94
N ALA A 261 -0.45 -17.71 10.19
CA ALA A 261 -1.47 -17.06 9.37
C ALA A 261 -1.25 -17.33 7.87
N PRO A 262 -1.88 -18.36 7.29
CA PRO A 262 -1.87 -18.59 5.86
C PRO A 262 -2.69 -17.52 5.13
N HIS A 263 -2.11 -16.88 4.11
CA HIS A 263 -2.76 -15.84 3.33
C HIS A 263 -3.92 -16.43 2.49
N GLY A 264 -5.01 -15.67 2.39
CA GLY A 264 -6.17 -16.01 1.54
C GLY A 264 -7.14 -17.06 2.10
N LEU A 265 -6.82 -17.75 3.20
CA LEU A 265 -7.66 -18.84 3.73
C LEU A 265 -8.62 -18.42 4.87
N GLY A 266 -8.49 -17.19 5.39
CA GLY A 266 -9.37 -16.67 6.45
C GLY A 266 -9.27 -17.38 7.81
N LYS A 267 -8.21 -18.17 8.04
CA LYS A 267 -7.99 -19.00 9.23
C LYS A 267 -6.56 -18.81 9.76
N THR A 268 -6.35 -19.16 11.02
CA THR A 268 -5.01 -19.26 11.66
C THR A 268 -4.83 -20.64 12.24
N ALA A 269 -3.69 -21.28 12.00
CA ALA A 269 -3.30 -22.49 12.69
C ALA A 269 -2.54 -22.15 13.98
N LEU A 270 -2.89 -22.78 15.10
CA LEU A 270 -2.13 -22.77 16.34
C LEU A 270 -1.43 -24.12 16.49
N LEU A 271 -0.17 -24.21 16.11
CA LEU A 271 0.64 -25.43 16.20
C LEU A 271 1.26 -25.52 17.60
N ARG A 272 1.32 -26.72 18.15
CA ARG A 272 2.16 -26.96 19.34
C ARG A 272 3.63 -26.93 18.94
N ILE A 273 4.46 -26.26 19.74
CA ILE A 273 5.90 -26.16 19.46
C ILE A 273 6.62 -27.50 19.62
N ASP A 274 6.18 -28.31 20.59
CA ASP A 274 6.74 -29.65 20.88
C ASP A 274 6.23 -30.74 19.90
N ASP A 275 5.09 -30.53 19.27
CA ASP A 275 4.50 -31.42 18.25
C ASP A 275 3.71 -30.63 17.23
N PRO A 276 4.35 -30.12 16.15
CA PRO A 276 3.68 -29.32 15.13
C PRO A 276 2.59 -30.06 14.34
N SER A 277 2.52 -31.39 14.42
CA SER A 277 1.43 -32.17 13.83
C SER A 277 0.11 -31.99 14.60
N SER A 278 0.18 -31.58 15.84
CA SER A 278 -0.94 -31.28 16.71
C SER A 278 -1.26 -29.78 16.68
N TYR A 279 -2.43 -29.40 16.18
CA TYR A 279 -2.83 -28.01 16.05
C TYR A 279 -4.31 -27.77 16.27
N THR A 280 -4.64 -26.51 16.53
CA THR A 280 -6.02 -26.01 16.63
C THR A 280 -6.19 -24.89 15.59
N VAL A 281 -7.39 -24.75 15.06
CA VAL A 281 -7.71 -23.72 14.05
C VAL A 281 -8.53 -22.61 14.69
N ILE A 282 -8.06 -21.37 14.58
CA ILE A 282 -8.88 -20.17 14.81
C ILE A 282 -9.63 -19.86 13.50
N PRO A 283 -10.98 -19.73 13.50
CA PRO A 283 -11.75 -19.48 12.28
C PRO A 283 -11.65 -18.00 11.82
N LYS A 284 -10.47 -17.42 11.94
CA LYS A 284 -10.12 -16.08 11.48
C LYS A 284 -8.60 -15.94 11.30
N THR A 285 -8.18 -15.33 10.20
CA THR A 285 -6.78 -14.97 10.02
C THR A 285 -6.46 -13.68 10.76
N GLY A 286 -5.22 -13.50 11.18
CA GLY A 286 -4.75 -12.30 11.84
C GLY A 286 -3.25 -12.09 11.76
N ALA A 287 -2.77 -11.10 12.46
CA ALA A 287 -1.36 -10.79 12.67
C ALA A 287 -1.14 -10.30 14.11
N GLN A 288 0.12 -10.07 14.51
CA GLN A 288 0.46 -9.48 15.81
C GLN A 288 -0.18 -10.25 16.99
N TYR A 289 0.08 -11.57 17.04
CA TYR A 289 -0.47 -12.44 18.07
C TYR A 289 0.22 -12.22 19.41
N VAL A 290 -0.56 -12.00 20.48
CA VAL A 290 -0.07 -11.94 21.86
C VAL A 290 -0.99 -12.76 22.77
N ARG A 291 -0.44 -13.26 23.89
CA ARG A 291 -1.20 -14.05 24.84
C ARG A 291 -1.22 -13.38 26.21
N LYS A 292 -2.40 -13.30 26.82
CA LYS A 292 -2.58 -13.04 28.24
C LYS A 292 -3.45 -14.17 28.80
N ASP A 293 -2.93 -14.85 29.81
CA ASP A 293 -3.59 -16.00 30.45
C ASP A 293 -4.04 -17.05 29.40
N ASP A 294 -5.31 -17.38 29.37
CA ASP A 294 -5.93 -18.36 28.46
C ASP A 294 -6.51 -17.74 27.18
N THR A 295 -6.08 -16.53 26.85
CA THR A 295 -6.62 -15.80 25.70
C THR A 295 -5.49 -15.30 24.79
N ILE A 296 -5.62 -15.59 23.49
CA ILE A 296 -4.77 -15.02 22.42
C ILE A 296 -5.52 -13.84 21.82
N TYR A 297 -4.86 -12.68 21.80
CA TYR A 297 -5.30 -11.47 21.11
C TYR A 297 -4.53 -11.31 19.81
N PHE A 298 -5.20 -10.83 18.77
CA PHE A 298 -4.58 -10.61 17.46
C PHE A 298 -5.30 -9.53 16.65
N VAL A 299 -4.59 -8.94 15.72
CA VAL A 299 -5.11 -7.91 14.82
C VAL A 299 -5.67 -8.58 13.56
N LYS A 300 -6.92 -8.27 13.23
CA LYS A 300 -7.49 -8.45 11.89
C LYS A 300 -8.17 -7.14 11.52
N VAL A 301 -7.46 -6.38 10.70
CA VAL A 301 -7.88 -5.03 10.27
C VAL A 301 -9.36 -4.99 9.91
N PRO A 302 -10.12 -4.00 10.41
CA PRO A 302 -9.70 -2.89 11.27
C PRO A 302 -9.77 -3.18 12.78
N ASN A 303 -9.99 -4.42 13.21
CA ASN A 303 -10.35 -4.80 14.57
C ASN A 303 -9.27 -5.64 15.26
N VAL A 304 -9.34 -5.65 16.59
CA VAL A 304 -8.64 -6.60 17.46
C VAL A 304 -9.60 -7.70 17.88
N TRP A 305 -9.11 -8.93 17.90
CA TRP A 305 -9.88 -10.12 18.22
C TRP A 305 -9.26 -10.86 19.39
N ALA A 306 -10.09 -11.55 20.17
CA ALA A 306 -9.73 -12.41 21.29
C ALA A 306 -10.20 -13.84 21.03
N TRP A 307 -9.30 -14.81 21.16
CA TRP A 307 -9.56 -16.24 21.09
C TRP A 307 -9.22 -16.90 22.42
N ASN A 308 -10.23 -17.43 23.10
CA ASN A 308 -10.01 -18.17 24.34
C ASN A 308 -9.64 -19.63 24.03
N LEU A 309 -8.52 -20.09 24.56
CA LEU A 309 -7.94 -21.41 24.27
C LEU A 309 -8.78 -22.57 24.82
N THR A 310 -9.39 -22.40 26.00
CA THR A 310 -10.20 -23.43 26.65
C THR A 310 -11.61 -23.49 26.06
N THR A 311 -12.30 -22.36 25.98
CA THR A 311 -13.70 -22.32 25.51
C THR A 311 -13.83 -22.30 24.00
N ARG A 312 -12.72 -22.07 23.27
CA ARG A 312 -12.68 -21.90 21.81
C ARG A 312 -13.63 -20.82 21.28
N LYS A 313 -13.88 -19.81 22.12
CA LYS A 313 -14.75 -18.68 21.77
C LYS A 313 -13.92 -17.58 21.13
N LEU A 314 -14.36 -17.14 19.95
CA LEU A 314 -13.82 -15.98 19.24
C LEU A 314 -14.71 -14.77 19.51
N VAL A 315 -14.10 -13.66 19.92
CA VAL A 315 -14.81 -12.41 20.26
C VAL A 315 -14.07 -11.24 19.62
N GLN A 316 -14.80 -10.34 18.99
CA GLN A 316 -14.27 -9.06 18.54
C GLN A 316 -14.21 -8.10 19.74
N MET A 317 -13.09 -7.38 19.86
CA MET A 317 -13.01 -6.25 20.79
C MET A 317 -13.82 -5.09 20.20
N GLU A 318 -14.57 -4.39 21.03
CA GLU A 318 -15.36 -3.23 20.63
C GLU A 318 -14.44 -2.00 20.54
N THR A 319 -13.60 -2.00 19.52
CA THR A 319 -12.63 -0.93 19.26
C THR A 319 -13.00 -0.26 17.96
N ASP A 320 -13.38 1.02 18.05
CA ASP A 320 -13.75 1.80 16.89
C ASP A 320 -12.49 2.21 16.10
N ASN A 321 -12.49 1.89 14.82
CA ASN A 321 -11.59 2.42 13.78
C ASN A 321 -10.12 2.60 14.20
N LEU A 322 -9.46 1.53 14.64
CA LEU A 322 -8.04 1.56 15.00
C LEU A 322 -7.11 1.46 13.77
N GLY A 323 -7.66 1.19 12.59
CA GLY A 323 -6.88 0.96 11.37
C GLY A 323 -5.97 -0.26 11.48
N THR A 324 -4.83 -0.21 10.79
CA THR A 324 -3.84 -1.28 10.84
C THR A 324 -2.89 -1.08 12.02
N LEU A 325 -3.03 -1.89 13.07
CA LEU A 325 -2.04 -1.97 14.14
C LEU A 325 -0.84 -2.79 13.67
N TRP A 326 0.36 -2.22 13.75
CA TRP A 326 1.62 -2.83 13.30
C TRP A 326 2.41 -3.54 14.39
N ALA A 327 1.90 -3.51 15.60
CA ALA A 327 2.30 -4.36 16.72
C ALA A 327 1.11 -4.47 17.67
N LEU A 328 1.12 -5.49 18.51
CA LEU A 328 0.22 -5.65 19.64
C LEU A 328 1.01 -6.25 20.79
N ASP A 329 0.87 -5.68 21.99
CA ASP A 329 1.51 -6.22 23.19
C ASP A 329 0.58 -6.06 24.39
N VAL A 330 0.81 -6.87 25.42
CA VAL A 330 0.08 -6.81 26.69
C VAL A 330 0.81 -5.86 27.64
N TYR A 331 0.12 -4.83 28.12
CA TYR A 331 0.63 -3.89 29.11
C TYR A 331 -0.33 -3.79 30.30
N GLY A 332 0.00 -4.49 31.38
CA GLY A 332 -0.89 -4.64 32.52
C GLY A 332 -2.22 -5.29 32.12
N ASP A 333 -3.33 -4.59 32.33
CA ASP A 333 -4.67 -5.03 31.95
C ASP A 333 -5.14 -4.46 30.60
N THR A 334 -4.22 -3.90 29.83
CA THR A 334 -4.48 -3.35 28.51
C THR A 334 -3.69 -4.05 27.42
N LEU A 335 -4.14 -3.92 26.17
CA LEU A 335 -3.33 -4.15 24.98
C LEU A 335 -2.85 -2.81 24.47
N VAL A 336 -1.62 -2.75 23.94
CA VAL A 336 -1.04 -1.55 23.37
C VAL A 336 -0.47 -1.85 21.99
N GLY A 337 -0.67 -0.93 21.04
CA GLY A 337 -0.12 -1.07 19.70
C GLY A 337 -0.15 0.22 18.88
N PRO A 338 0.86 0.45 18.01
CA PRO A 338 0.91 1.61 17.15
C PRO A 338 0.09 1.36 15.87
N SER A 339 -0.72 2.34 15.49
CA SER A 339 -1.53 2.32 14.28
C SER A 339 -0.84 3.04 13.13
N ALA A 340 -0.98 2.48 11.92
CA ALA A 340 -0.57 3.12 10.67
C ALA A 340 -1.08 4.56 10.51
N ASN A 341 -2.17 4.89 11.19
CA ASN A 341 -2.77 6.24 11.23
C ASN A 341 -1.98 7.27 12.07
N GLY A 342 -0.82 6.90 12.62
CA GLY A 342 0.02 7.84 13.36
C GLY A 342 -0.37 8.04 14.83
N PHE A 343 -1.02 7.07 15.46
CA PHE A 343 -1.33 7.08 16.88
C PHE A 343 -0.95 5.76 17.58
N VAL A 344 -0.92 5.77 18.90
CA VAL A 344 -0.85 4.57 19.73
C VAL A 344 -2.25 4.29 20.28
N ALA A 345 -2.72 3.06 20.11
CA ALA A 345 -3.95 2.57 20.73
C ALA A 345 -3.62 1.87 22.05
N GLN A 346 -4.39 2.16 23.10
CA GLN A 346 -4.40 1.43 24.37
C GLN A 346 -5.82 0.90 24.57
N ILE A 347 -5.95 -0.43 24.62
CA ILE A 347 -7.23 -1.13 24.63
C ILE A 347 -7.43 -1.77 26.00
N ASP A 348 -8.44 -1.37 26.73
CA ASP A 348 -8.86 -2.02 27.98
C ASP A 348 -9.44 -3.41 27.67
N ILE A 349 -8.83 -4.45 28.24
CA ILE A 349 -9.20 -5.84 27.95
C ILE A 349 -10.58 -6.17 28.54
N ALA A 350 -10.91 -5.66 29.71
CA ALA A 350 -12.18 -5.94 30.40
C ALA A 350 -13.34 -5.14 29.82
N ALA A 351 -13.14 -3.83 29.65
CA ALA A 351 -14.12 -2.92 29.07
C ALA A 351 -14.26 -3.08 27.55
N ARG A 352 -13.23 -3.62 26.86
CA ARG A 352 -13.13 -3.77 25.40
C ARG A 352 -13.18 -2.46 24.63
N THR A 353 -12.81 -1.35 25.26
CA THR A 353 -12.77 -0.02 24.66
C THR A 353 -11.33 0.41 24.40
N ALA A 354 -11.12 1.31 23.45
CA ALA A 354 -9.82 1.83 23.12
C ALA A 354 -9.71 3.33 23.40
N GLN A 355 -8.50 3.76 23.80
CA GLN A 355 -8.06 5.15 23.77
C GLN A 355 -6.92 5.28 22.76
N THR A 356 -6.89 6.38 22.02
CA THR A 356 -5.84 6.66 21.05
C THR A 356 -5.06 7.91 21.43
N PHE A 357 -3.74 7.88 21.17
CA PHE A 357 -2.81 8.97 21.49
C PHE A 357 -2.06 9.33 20.21
N ASP A 358 -2.32 10.52 19.68
CA ASP A 358 -1.68 11.03 18.48
C ASP A 358 -0.17 11.18 18.69
N LEU A 359 0.61 10.54 17.81
CA LEU A 359 2.07 10.52 17.93
C LEU A 359 2.71 11.87 17.61
N ALA A 360 2.14 12.65 16.68
CA ALA A 360 2.66 13.99 16.38
C ALA A 360 2.44 14.94 17.58
N ALA A 361 1.26 14.88 18.21
CA ALA A 361 0.96 15.61 19.44
C ALA A 361 1.85 15.14 20.62
N ALA A 362 2.22 13.87 20.66
CA ALA A 362 3.15 13.29 21.65
C ALA A 362 4.62 13.67 21.41
N GLY A 363 4.94 14.36 20.30
CA GLY A 363 6.30 14.81 19.95
C GLY A 363 7.01 13.98 18.90
N ALA A 364 6.32 13.06 18.21
CA ALA A 364 6.90 12.37 17.06
C ALA A 364 7.11 13.34 15.89
N PRO A 365 8.24 13.24 15.18
CA PRO A 365 8.54 14.10 14.05
C PRO A 365 7.73 13.70 12.82
N ALA A 366 6.49 14.20 12.70
CA ALA A 366 5.69 14.05 11.49
C ALA A 366 6.39 14.67 10.28
N GLY A 367 6.09 14.18 9.10
CA GLY A 367 6.67 14.68 7.86
C GLY A 367 5.76 14.45 6.65
N PRO A 368 6.04 15.13 5.54
CA PRO A 368 5.34 14.89 4.29
C PRO A 368 5.49 13.43 3.83
N GLN A 369 4.37 12.87 3.37
CA GLN A 369 4.33 11.52 2.80
C GLN A 369 4.28 11.56 1.27
N LEU A 370 4.60 10.43 0.64
CA LEU A 370 4.25 10.19 -0.75
C LEU A 370 2.73 10.12 -0.89
N GLY A 371 2.17 10.85 -1.86
CA GLY A 371 0.75 10.85 -2.15
C GLY A 371 0.28 9.56 -2.82
N MET A 372 -1.01 9.29 -2.71
CA MET A 372 -1.67 8.15 -3.35
C MET A 372 -2.77 8.64 -4.30
N GLY A 373 -4.05 8.48 -3.95
CA GLY A 373 -5.14 9.03 -4.74
C GLY A 373 -5.39 10.51 -4.50
N ILE A 374 -6.14 11.15 -5.39
CA ILE A 374 -6.54 12.54 -5.27
C ILE A 374 -7.97 12.74 -5.81
N ALA A 375 -8.79 13.53 -5.11
CA ALA A 375 -10.10 13.96 -5.57
C ALA A 375 -10.33 15.43 -5.20
N ALA A 376 -11.00 16.20 -6.05
CA ALA A 376 -11.30 17.61 -5.83
C ALA A 376 -12.78 17.89 -6.08
N GLY A 377 -13.39 18.75 -5.26
CA GLY A 377 -14.77 19.20 -5.42
C GLY A 377 -15.33 19.82 -4.14
N GLY A 378 -16.34 20.66 -4.29
CA GLY A 378 -16.99 21.37 -3.17
C GLY A 378 -16.04 22.26 -2.37
N GLY A 379 -14.99 22.80 -3.00
CA GLY A 379 -13.99 23.64 -2.35
C GLY A 379 -12.99 22.88 -1.45
N VAL A 380 -12.92 21.55 -1.56
CA VAL A 380 -12.00 20.70 -0.81
C VAL A 380 -11.23 19.78 -1.77
N VAL A 381 -9.93 19.62 -1.53
CA VAL A 381 -9.11 18.61 -2.21
C VAL A 381 -8.73 17.54 -1.20
N TYR A 382 -9.00 16.29 -1.54
CA TYR A 382 -8.65 15.12 -0.74
C TYR A 382 -7.42 14.44 -1.34
N SER A 383 -6.43 14.18 -0.51
CA SER A 383 -5.20 13.46 -0.90
C SER A 383 -4.99 12.23 -0.04
N GLY A 384 -4.84 11.07 -0.68
CA GLY A 384 -4.58 9.81 -0.02
C GLY A 384 -3.14 9.70 0.49
N GLY A 385 -2.98 9.14 1.69
CA GLY A 385 -1.72 8.78 2.31
C GLY A 385 -1.76 7.38 2.91
N THR A 386 -0.76 7.03 3.70
CA THR A 386 -0.72 5.76 4.42
C THR A 386 -1.79 5.76 5.52
N SER A 387 -2.87 5.02 5.31
CA SER A 387 -4.02 4.93 6.23
C SER A 387 -4.61 6.29 6.63
N THR A 388 -4.53 7.25 5.73
CA THR A 388 -5.00 8.62 5.96
C THR A 388 -5.55 9.22 4.68
N LEU A 389 -6.54 10.09 4.82
CA LEU A 389 -7.04 10.96 3.76
C LEU A 389 -6.93 12.39 4.27
N ALA A 390 -6.05 13.20 3.67
CA ALA A 390 -5.93 14.60 4.03
C ALA A 390 -6.96 15.44 3.25
N ALA A 391 -7.74 16.25 3.95
CA ALA A 391 -8.70 17.18 3.39
C ALA A 391 -8.14 18.61 3.44
N HIS A 392 -7.91 19.21 2.28
CA HIS A 392 -7.44 20.58 2.11
C HIS A 392 -8.62 21.49 1.80
N THR A 393 -9.03 22.31 2.74
CA THR A 393 -10.10 23.31 2.53
C THR A 393 -9.52 24.52 1.82
N LEU A 394 -9.84 24.68 0.53
CA LEU A 394 -9.22 25.71 -0.33
C LEU A 394 -9.45 27.13 0.13
N ALA A 395 -10.65 27.45 0.66
CA ALA A 395 -11.00 28.78 1.13
C ALA A 395 -10.18 29.26 2.34
N THR A 396 -9.71 28.35 3.18
CA THR A 396 -9.01 28.68 4.43
C THR A 396 -7.57 28.24 4.48
N GLY A 397 -7.16 27.33 3.57
CA GLY A 397 -5.88 26.63 3.65
C GLY A 397 -5.77 25.63 4.81
N ALA A 398 -6.88 25.35 5.51
CA ALA A 398 -6.89 24.39 6.60
C ALA A 398 -6.76 22.95 6.05
N VAL A 399 -5.96 22.13 6.76
CA VAL A 399 -5.77 20.71 6.44
C VAL A 399 -6.19 19.88 7.64
N SER A 400 -6.99 18.84 7.39
CA SER A 400 -7.37 17.86 8.41
C SER A 400 -7.14 16.44 7.90
N ASN A 401 -6.69 15.55 8.79
CA ASN A 401 -6.47 14.14 8.48
C ASN A 401 -7.66 13.30 8.92
N ILE A 402 -8.23 12.55 7.99
CA ILE A 402 -9.29 11.56 8.21
C ILE A 402 -8.62 10.19 8.33
N ILE A 403 -8.93 9.46 9.40
CA ILE A 403 -8.41 8.11 9.65
C ILE A 403 -9.06 7.14 8.66
N LEU A 404 -8.23 6.39 7.93
CA LEU A 404 -8.65 5.29 7.06
C LEU A 404 -8.10 3.96 7.59
N ASP A 405 -8.78 2.87 7.29
CA ASP A 405 -8.30 1.53 7.62
C ASP A 405 -7.17 1.07 6.69
N GLY A 406 -7.06 1.68 5.51
CA GLY A 406 -6.03 1.36 4.52
C GLY A 406 -5.57 2.56 3.72
N GLU A 407 -4.80 2.28 2.68
CA GLU A 407 -4.26 3.29 1.76
C GLU A 407 -5.31 3.66 0.72
N ALA A 408 -5.74 4.92 0.65
CA ALA A 408 -6.62 5.42 -0.41
C ALA A 408 -5.83 5.54 -1.72
N LYS A 409 -5.89 4.48 -2.54
CA LYS A 409 -5.16 4.43 -3.82
C LYS A 409 -5.74 5.38 -4.84
N ASP A 410 -7.04 5.61 -4.76
CA ASP A 410 -7.76 6.58 -5.57
C ASP A 410 -9.04 7.01 -4.88
N ALA A 411 -9.66 8.12 -5.33
CA ALA A 411 -10.85 8.67 -4.73
C ALA A 411 -11.74 9.42 -5.75
N VAL A 412 -13.05 9.43 -5.47
CA VAL A 412 -14.03 10.25 -6.23
C VAL A 412 -15.03 10.88 -5.27
N ILE A 413 -15.51 12.09 -5.59
CA ILE A 413 -16.54 12.80 -4.83
C ILE A 413 -17.86 12.70 -5.57
N VAL A 414 -18.92 12.27 -4.86
CA VAL A 414 -20.28 12.20 -5.39
C VAL A 414 -21.22 12.80 -4.34
N ASP A 415 -21.93 13.86 -4.71
CA ASP A 415 -22.88 14.57 -3.86
C ASP A 415 -22.31 14.91 -2.46
N GLY A 416 -21.04 15.34 -2.41
CA GLY A 416 -20.33 15.70 -1.20
C GLY A 416 -19.79 14.52 -0.38
N VAL A 417 -20.07 13.28 -0.76
CA VAL A 417 -19.52 12.07 -0.15
C VAL A 417 -18.24 11.64 -0.90
N VAL A 418 -17.17 11.38 -0.18
CA VAL A 418 -15.89 10.90 -0.73
C VAL A 418 -15.87 9.38 -0.73
N TYR A 419 -15.76 8.78 -1.91
CA TYR A 419 -15.56 7.35 -2.07
C TYR A 419 -14.08 7.07 -2.34
N THR A 420 -13.48 6.18 -1.55
CA THR A 420 -12.07 5.83 -1.65
C THR A 420 -11.88 4.37 -1.99
N ALA A 421 -10.94 4.10 -2.88
CA ALA A 421 -10.48 2.76 -3.23
C ALA A 421 -9.32 2.37 -2.31
N GLN A 422 -9.55 1.50 -1.31
CA GLN A 422 -8.59 1.26 -0.23
C GLN A 422 -7.85 -0.09 -0.35
N TYR A 423 -6.53 0.00 -0.42
CA TYR A 423 -5.59 -1.10 -0.22
C TYR A 423 -5.38 -1.30 1.30
N ASN A 424 -5.25 -2.45 1.87
CA ASN A 424 -4.97 -3.80 1.44
C ASN A 424 -6.23 -4.69 1.56
N SER A 425 -6.84 -5.10 0.46
CA SER A 425 -8.08 -5.91 0.43
C SER A 425 -9.31 -5.26 1.08
N LEU A 426 -9.29 -3.95 1.29
CA LEU A 426 -10.33 -3.23 2.02
C LEU A 426 -11.47 -2.73 1.12
N GLY A 427 -11.24 -2.67 -0.20
CA GLY A 427 -12.28 -2.36 -1.17
C GLY A 427 -12.68 -0.89 -1.22
N MET A 428 -13.98 -0.62 -1.32
CA MET A 428 -14.51 0.74 -1.44
C MET A 428 -15.08 1.21 -0.10
N TRP A 429 -14.72 2.44 0.29
CA TRP A 429 -15.18 3.08 1.52
C TRP A 429 -15.81 4.41 1.20
N ALA A 430 -16.82 4.81 1.97
CA ALA A 430 -17.50 6.10 1.87
C ALA A 430 -17.23 6.94 3.13
N TYR A 431 -16.91 8.22 2.92
CA TYR A 431 -16.77 9.22 3.96
C TYR A 431 -17.67 10.42 3.64
N ASP A 432 -18.65 10.69 4.49
CA ASP A 432 -19.49 11.87 4.44
C ASP A 432 -19.02 12.88 5.48
N PRO A 433 -18.33 13.97 5.07
CA PRO A 433 -17.80 14.97 6.00
C PRO A 433 -18.90 15.70 6.78
N SER A 434 -20.14 15.73 6.27
CA SER A 434 -21.26 16.40 6.93
C SER A 434 -21.88 15.58 8.06
N SER A 435 -21.65 14.27 8.05
CA SER A 435 -22.26 13.34 9.00
C SER A 435 -21.59 13.35 10.37
N GLY A 436 -20.33 13.79 10.44
CA GLY A 436 -19.48 13.67 11.64
C GLY A 436 -19.13 12.22 12.00
N GLN A 437 -19.43 11.25 11.12
CA GLN A 437 -19.13 9.84 11.32
C GLN A 437 -17.82 9.45 10.62
N PRO A 438 -17.10 8.42 11.13
CA PRO A 438 -15.91 7.89 10.47
C PRO A 438 -16.25 7.26 9.11
N PRO A 439 -15.24 7.08 8.23
CA PRO A 439 -15.40 6.33 6.99
C PRO A 439 -15.96 4.93 7.23
N ARG A 440 -16.81 4.43 6.32
CA ARG A 440 -17.39 3.09 6.40
C ARG A 440 -17.17 2.30 5.11
N GLN A 441 -16.94 1.00 5.23
CA GLN A 441 -16.86 0.11 4.07
C GLN A 441 -18.22 -0.01 3.39
N VAL A 442 -18.24 0.19 2.06
CA VAL A 442 -19.45 0.03 1.23
C VAL A 442 -19.32 -1.12 0.23
N VAL A 443 -18.11 -1.51 -0.15
CA VAL A 443 -17.85 -2.71 -0.96
C VAL A 443 -16.70 -3.49 -0.35
N ALA A 444 -16.96 -4.73 0.05
CA ALA A 444 -15.91 -5.69 0.39
C ALA A 444 -15.42 -6.41 -0.87
N LEU A 445 -14.11 -6.64 -0.97
CA LEU A 445 -13.53 -7.37 -2.10
C LEU A 445 -13.67 -8.88 -1.95
N PRO A 446 -13.86 -9.61 -3.06
CA PRO A 446 -13.74 -11.07 -3.08
C PRO A 446 -12.33 -11.53 -2.66
N ALA A 447 -12.23 -12.77 -2.17
CA ALA A 447 -10.96 -13.36 -1.78
C ALA A 447 -9.94 -13.32 -2.94
N GLY A 448 -8.70 -12.96 -2.64
CA GLY A 448 -7.62 -12.81 -3.63
C GLY A 448 -7.61 -11.48 -4.38
N GLN A 449 -8.62 -10.65 -4.24
CA GLN A 449 -8.63 -9.29 -4.78
C GLN A 449 -8.12 -8.32 -3.71
N ASN A 450 -7.11 -7.50 -4.05
CA ASN A 450 -6.39 -6.76 -3.02
C ASN A 450 -6.16 -5.29 -3.35
N ARG A 451 -5.78 -4.97 -4.57
CA ARG A 451 -5.31 -3.64 -4.95
C ARG A 451 -6.33 -2.91 -5.80
N PRO A 452 -7.21 -2.09 -5.22
CA PRO A 452 -7.96 -1.11 -6.00
C PRO A 452 -6.98 -0.16 -6.68
N LEU A 453 -7.23 0.16 -7.94
CA LEU A 453 -6.31 0.95 -8.78
C LEU A 453 -6.94 2.22 -9.31
N ASP A 454 -8.25 2.21 -9.54
CA ASP A 454 -8.97 3.33 -10.14
C ASP A 454 -10.44 3.33 -9.67
N ILE A 455 -11.02 4.50 -9.47
CA ILE A 455 -12.41 4.69 -9.06
C ILE A 455 -13.04 5.87 -9.80
N THR A 456 -14.26 5.71 -10.29
CA THR A 456 -14.96 6.77 -11.02
C THR A 456 -16.46 6.77 -10.75
N TRP A 457 -17.17 7.84 -11.14
CA TRP A 457 -18.60 7.99 -11.00
C TRP A 457 -19.32 7.88 -12.34
N ASP A 458 -20.28 6.98 -12.44
CA ASP A 458 -21.22 6.87 -13.55
C ASP A 458 -22.53 7.59 -13.17
N ALA A 459 -22.63 8.84 -13.58
CA ALA A 459 -23.78 9.69 -13.30
C ALA A 459 -25.08 9.19 -13.97
N VAL A 460 -24.98 8.50 -15.11
CA VAL A 460 -26.15 8.00 -15.85
C VAL A 460 -26.83 6.86 -15.08
N ASN A 461 -26.04 5.95 -14.54
CA ASN A 461 -26.55 4.81 -13.77
C ASN A 461 -26.61 5.07 -12.26
N GLY A 462 -26.01 6.15 -11.76
CA GLY A 462 -25.90 6.42 -10.32
C GLY A 462 -25.02 5.41 -9.60
N LEU A 463 -23.88 5.05 -10.19
CA LEU A 463 -22.97 4.02 -9.67
C LEU A 463 -21.56 4.54 -9.47
N VAL A 464 -20.95 4.22 -8.34
CA VAL A 464 -19.51 4.32 -8.16
C VAL A 464 -18.89 3.03 -8.70
N LEU A 465 -17.91 3.16 -9.59
CA LEU A 465 -17.22 2.07 -10.29
C LEU A 465 -15.78 1.98 -9.82
N MET A 466 -15.27 0.75 -9.61
CA MET A 466 -13.90 0.54 -9.13
C MET A 466 -13.22 -0.63 -9.85
N GLY A 467 -12.01 -0.38 -10.33
CA GLY A 467 -11.10 -1.37 -10.91
C GLY A 467 -10.12 -1.91 -9.86
N VAL A 468 -9.88 -3.21 -9.85
CA VAL A 468 -9.07 -3.89 -8.84
C VAL A 468 -8.12 -4.89 -9.46
N GLN A 469 -6.94 -5.01 -8.87
CA GLN A 469 -5.93 -6.02 -9.16
C GLN A 469 -6.00 -7.17 -8.15
N SER A 470 -5.87 -8.41 -8.63
CA SER A 470 -5.62 -9.57 -7.78
C SER A 470 -4.23 -9.53 -7.15
N ASP A 471 -4.08 -10.04 -5.95
CA ASP A 471 -2.79 -10.05 -5.23
C ASP A 471 -1.87 -11.20 -5.64
N THR A 472 -2.41 -12.33 -6.06
CA THR A 472 -1.66 -13.58 -6.17
C THR A 472 -1.70 -14.28 -7.52
N LYS A 473 -2.78 -14.17 -8.30
CA LYS A 473 -3.02 -15.06 -9.45
C LYS A 473 -3.34 -14.38 -10.78
N GLY A 474 -3.15 -13.10 -10.89
CA GLY A 474 -3.62 -12.38 -12.08
C GLY A 474 -5.15 -12.30 -12.12
N GLY A 475 -5.67 -11.75 -13.22
CA GLY A 475 -7.06 -11.33 -13.28
C GLY A 475 -7.31 -10.16 -12.34
N GLY A 476 -8.48 -9.58 -12.40
CA GLY A 476 -8.88 -8.45 -11.59
C GLY A 476 -10.34 -8.56 -11.18
N CYS A 477 -10.83 -7.50 -10.55
CA CYS A 477 -12.23 -7.37 -10.19
C CYS A 477 -12.76 -6.03 -10.66
N PHE A 478 -13.98 -6.00 -11.15
CA PHE A 478 -14.77 -4.81 -11.37
C PHE A 478 -15.86 -4.76 -10.30
N ALA A 479 -15.82 -3.73 -9.47
CA ALA A 479 -16.79 -3.51 -8.41
C ALA A 479 -17.65 -2.29 -8.66
N THR A 480 -18.94 -2.38 -8.31
CA THR A 480 -19.91 -1.29 -8.43
C THR A 480 -20.65 -1.09 -7.13
N TYR A 481 -20.94 0.16 -6.79
CA TYR A 481 -21.74 0.54 -5.65
C TYR A 481 -22.79 1.57 -6.04
N GLU A 482 -24.04 1.35 -5.62
CA GLU A 482 -25.17 2.25 -5.85
C GLU A 482 -25.50 2.98 -4.53
N PRO A 483 -25.09 4.27 -4.38
CA PRO A 483 -25.30 5.01 -3.14
C PRO A 483 -26.76 5.10 -2.69
N SER A 484 -27.69 5.24 -3.65
CA SER A 484 -29.12 5.40 -3.36
C SER A 484 -29.77 4.18 -2.73
N THR A 485 -29.24 2.97 -3.00
CA THR A 485 -29.79 1.70 -2.51
C THR A 485 -28.88 0.97 -1.55
N GLY A 486 -27.59 1.33 -1.49
CA GLY A 486 -26.55 0.61 -0.77
C GLY A 486 -26.13 -0.71 -1.42
N ARG A 487 -26.58 -0.97 -2.67
CA ARG A 487 -26.26 -2.21 -3.38
C ARG A 487 -24.82 -2.21 -3.86
N ALA A 488 -24.07 -3.25 -3.48
CA ALA A 488 -22.70 -3.50 -3.93
C ALA A 488 -22.64 -4.79 -4.77
N VAL A 489 -21.87 -4.77 -5.85
CA VAL A 489 -21.63 -5.96 -6.70
C VAL A 489 -20.16 -6.01 -7.08
N SER A 490 -19.55 -7.19 -6.99
CA SER A 490 -18.16 -7.43 -7.41
C SER A 490 -18.11 -8.58 -8.42
N ARG A 491 -17.38 -8.38 -9.52
CA ARG A 491 -17.22 -9.35 -10.62
C ARG A 491 -15.75 -9.62 -10.85
N VAL A 492 -15.35 -10.86 -10.60
CA VAL A 492 -13.96 -11.31 -10.77
C VAL A 492 -13.71 -11.67 -12.24
N ASN A 493 -12.54 -11.34 -12.75
CA ASN A 493 -12.09 -11.59 -14.11
C ASN A 493 -13.00 -11.01 -15.21
N PRO A 494 -13.43 -9.75 -15.12
CA PRO A 494 -14.35 -9.18 -16.11
C PRO A 494 -13.72 -9.01 -17.50
N ILE A 495 -12.41 -8.98 -17.60
CA ILE A 495 -11.66 -8.92 -18.86
C ILE A 495 -11.23 -10.33 -19.26
N ASP A 496 -10.39 -10.94 -18.45
CA ASP A 496 -9.95 -12.35 -18.51
C ASP A 496 -9.24 -12.76 -17.20
N ALA A 497 -8.72 -13.97 -17.15
CA ALA A 497 -8.07 -14.53 -15.97
C ALA A 497 -6.64 -14.00 -15.70
N GLN A 498 -6.09 -13.15 -16.56
CA GLN A 498 -4.72 -12.65 -16.48
C GLN A 498 -4.64 -11.13 -16.30
N GLN A 499 -5.55 -10.38 -16.92
CA GLN A 499 -5.53 -8.93 -16.89
C GLN A 499 -6.19 -8.38 -15.62
N MET A 500 -5.47 -7.58 -14.86
CA MET A 500 -6.07 -6.76 -13.81
C MET A 500 -6.96 -5.67 -14.43
N VAL A 501 -7.97 -5.20 -13.70
CA VAL A 501 -8.74 -4.01 -14.08
C VAL A 501 -8.02 -2.81 -13.50
N ARG A 502 -7.17 -2.18 -14.33
CA ARG A 502 -6.31 -1.09 -13.87
C ARG A 502 -6.94 0.28 -14.02
N ALA A 503 -7.74 0.47 -15.07
CA ALA A 503 -8.39 1.73 -15.38
C ALA A 503 -9.88 1.53 -15.59
N VAL A 504 -10.69 2.50 -15.18
CA VAL A 504 -12.14 2.51 -15.35
C VAL A 504 -12.60 3.89 -15.81
N ALA A 505 -13.28 3.95 -16.95
CA ALA A 505 -13.93 5.17 -17.42
C ALA A 505 -15.43 4.92 -17.66
N THR A 506 -16.20 5.98 -17.81
CA THR A 506 -17.62 5.89 -18.13
C THR A 506 -18.03 6.93 -19.14
N ALA A 507 -18.94 6.57 -20.05
CA ALA A 507 -19.66 7.49 -20.91
C ALA A 507 -21.02 6.89 -21.26
N ASP A 508 -22.06 7.73 -21.29
CA ASP A 508 -23.42 7.38 -21.68
C ASP A 508 -23.98 6.12 -20.99
N GLY A 509 -23.58 5.89 -19.72
CA GLY A 509 -24.01 4.74 -18.92
C GLY A 509 -23.33 3.42 -19.27
N VAL A 510 -22.26 3.44 -20.04
CA VAL A 510 -21.37 2.31 -20.33
C VAL A 510 -20.08 2.46 -19.54
N ALA A 511 -19.62 1.40 -18.88
CA ALA A 511 -18.31 1.36 -18.23
C ALA A 511 -17.26 0.76 -19.17
N TYR A 512 -16.07 1.36 -19.21
CA TYR A 512 -14.91 0.92 -19.98
C TYR A 512 -13.82 0.46 -19.03
N LEU A 513 -13.44 -0.80 -19.14
CA LEU A 513 -12.45 -1.43 -18.29
C LEU A 513 -11.13 -1.55 -19.05
N GLY A 514 -10.07 -0.96 -18.50
CA GLY A 514 -8.72 -1.04 -19.04
C GLY A 514 -7.93 -2.16 -18.40
N GLY A 515 -7.51 -3.13 -19.25
CA GLY A 515 -6.75 -4.29 -18.83
C GLY A 515 -5.24 -4.04 -18.78
N ASP A 516 -4.58 -4.57 -17.76
CA ASP A 516 -3.12 -4.62 -17.67
C ASP A 516 -2.66 -6.05 -17.36
N ASN A 517 -1.95 -6.65 -18.31
CA ASN A 517 -1.36 -7.99 -18.16
C ASN A 517 0.13 -7.89 -17.86
N ILE A 518 0.51 -8.24 -16.64
CA ILE A 518 1.90 -8.30 -16.21
C ILE A 518 2.59 -9.64 -16.54
N TYR A 519 1.85 -10.64 -17.00
CA TYR A 519 2.40 -11.95 -17.36
C TYR A 519 3.06 -11.93 -18.75
N PRO A 520 4.00 -12.86 -19.03
CA PRO A 520 4.69 -12.90 -20.32
C PRO A 520 3.80 -13.41 -21.47
N THR A 521 2.64 -14.00 -21.17
CA THR A 521 1.73 -14.62 -22.15
C THR A 521 0.37 -13.92 -22.18
N GLY A 522 -0.34 -14.04 -23.30
CA GLY A 522 -1.66 -13.46 -23.50
C GLY A 522 -1.64 -12.00 -23.96
N PRO A 523 -2.82 -11.40 -24.18
CA PRO A 523 -2.97 -9.99 -24.54
C PRO A 523 -2.36 -9.08 -23.48
N ARG A 524 -1.65 -8.04 -23.88
CA ARG A 524 -1.02 -7.07 -22.96
C ARG A 524 -2.01 -6.07 -22.40
N SER A 525 -2.92 -5.65 -23.26
CA SER A 525 -3.92 -4.62 -22.97
C SER A 525 -5.21 -4.96 -23.69
N THR A 526 -6.33 -4.73 -23.02
CA THR A 526 -7.66 -4.88 -23.63
C THR A 526 -8.57 -3.81 -23.03
N VAL A 527 -9.35 -3.14 -23.87
CA VAL A 527 -10.49 -2.34 -23.42
C VAL A 527 -11.74 -3.21 -23.55
N VAL A 528 -12.51 -3.32 -22.46
CA VAL A 528 -13.81 -3.99 -22.45
C VAL A 528 -14.88 -3.00 -22.05
N ALA A 529 -15.88 -2.81 -22.94
CA ALA A 529 -17.08 -2.05 -22.60
C ALA A 529 -18.12 -2.99 -21.98
N VAL A 530 -18.65 -2.61 -20.84
CA VAL A 530 -19.64 -3.39 -20.10
C VAL A 530 -20.83 -2.54 -19.68
N ASP A 531 -21.98 -3.16 -19.58
CA ASP A 531 -23.10 -2.61 -18.81
C ASP A 531 -22.73 -2.68 -17.32
N PRO A 532 -22.58 -1.56 -16.59
CA PRO A 532 -22.10 -1.56 -15.23
C PRO A 532 -23.07 -2.20 -14.23
N ARG A 533 -24.38 -2.25 -14.54
CA ARG A 533 -25.39 -2.87 -13.67
C ARG A 533 -25.36 -4.39 -13.75
N THR A 534 -25.23 -4.93 -14.96
CA THR A 534 -25.24 -6.38 -15.20
C THR A 534 -23.86 -7.01 -15.28
N GLY A 535 -22.85 -6.23 -15.68
CA GLY A 535 -21.50 -6.69 -16.01
C GLY A 535 -21.41 -7.39 -17.37
N THR A 536 -22.48 -7.29 -18.18
CA THR A 536 -22.51 -7.89 -19.49
C THR A 536 -21.53 -7.16 -20.42
N GLU A 537 -20.62 -7.90 -21.05
CA GLU A 537 -19.74 -7.37 -22.08
C GLU A 537 -20.58 -6.92 -23.29
N LEU A 538 -20.38 -5.68 -23.70
CA LEU A 538 -21.01 -5.11 -24.88
C LEU A 538 -20.12 -5.21 -26.11
N TRP A 539 -18.83 -4.96 -25.92
CA TRP A 539 -17.77 -5.10 -26.91
C TRP A 539 -16.39 -5.04 -26.27
N ARG A 540 -15.36 -5.45 -27.03
CA ARG A 540 -13.97 -5.29 -26.64
C ARG A 540 -13.12 -4.77 -27.78
N LEU A 541 -11.98 -4.16 -27.42
CA LEU A 541 -11.02 -3.58 -28.35
C LEU A 541 -9.61 -3.92 -27.87
N ASP A 542 -8.76 -4.34 -28.80
CA ASP A 542 -7.30 -4.35 -28.63
C ASP A 542 -6.76 -2.97 -29.06
N PRO A 543 -6.24 -2.14 -28.12
CA PRO A 543 -5.67 -0.84 -28.46
C PRO A 543 -4.30 -0.96 -29.13
N GLN A 544 -3.81 -2.19 -29.42
CA GLN A 544 -2.53 -2.50 -30.07
C GLN A 544 -1.31 -1.89 -29.35
N GLN A 545 -1.37 -1.86 -28.01
CA GLN A 545 -0.29 -1.32 -27.21
C GLN A 545 0.64 -2.39 -26.68
N PRO A 546 1.96 -2.14 -26.58
CA PRO A 546 2.94 -3.12 -26.12
C PRO A 546 2.87 -3.36 -24.60
N ALA A 547 2.17 -2.52 -23.85
CA ALA A 547 2.02 -2.60 -22.41
C ALA A 547 0.57 -2.44 -21.97
N GLY A 548 0.26 -2.81 -20.73
CA GLY A 548 -1.06 -2.68 -20.13
C GLY A 548 -1.55 -1.25 -20.05
N ILE A 549 -2.85 -1.06 -19.97
CA ILE A 549 -3.51 0.25 -19.86
C ILE A 549 -3.24 0.81 -18.46
N ALA A 550 -2.81 2.06 -18.39
CA ALA A 550 -2.54 2.77 -17.13
C ALA A 550 -3.74 3.62 -16.68
N ALA A 551 -4.35 4.36 -17.61
CA ALA A 551 -5.51 5.21 -17.35
C ALA A 551 -6.45 5.22 -18.56
N LEU A 552 -7.72 5.52 -18.30
CA LEU A 552 -8.78 5.73 -19.31
C LEU A 552 -9.58 6.98 -18.97
N VAL A 553 -10.00 7.72 -20.00
CA VAL A 553 -10.99 8.79 -19.87
C VAL A 553 -11.82 8.91 -21.16
N ALA A 554 -13.09 9.21 -21.00
CA ALA A 554 -13.98 9.48 -22.14
C ALA A 554 -14.19 10.98 -22.32
N ALA A 555 -14.07 11.47 -23.55
CA ALA A 555 -14.35 12.84 -23.91
C ALA A 555 -14.79 12.94 -25.37
N ASN A 556 -15.84 13.75 -25.67
CA ASN A 556 -16.33 14.05 -27.00
C ASN A 556 -16.56 12.80 -27.89
N GLY A 557 -17.23 11.76 -27.32
CA GLY A 557 -17.53 10.51 -28.04
C GLY A 557 -16.31 9.60 -28.29
N ARG A 558 -15.16 9.92 -27.71
CA ARG A 558 -13.90 9.17 -27.82
C ARG A 558 -13.42 8.68 -26.47
N LEU A 559 -12.71 7.56 -26.47
CA LEU A 559 -12.01 7.01 -25.34
C LEU A 559 -10.51 7.22 -25.52
N PHE A 560 -9.87 7.87 -24.56
CA PHE A 560 -8.43 8.10 -24.51
C PHE A 560 -7.83 7.18 -23.46
N GLY A 561 -6.66 6.59 -23.75
CA GLY A 561 -5.98 5.77 -22.79
C GLY A 561 -4.47 5.85 -22.90
N THR A 562 -3.80 5.82 -21.71
CA THR A 562 -2.35 5.74 -21.57
C THR A 562 -1.91 4.32 -21.26
N THR A 563 -0.64 4.03 -21.42
CA THR A 563 -0.06 2.72 -21.11
C THR A 563 0.95 2.79 -19.98
N ARG A 564 1.21 1.64 -19.37
CA ARG A 564 2.10 1.49 -18.21
C ARG A 564 3.55 1.91 -18.49
N ASN A 565 4.02 1.79 -19.72
CA ASN A 565 5.40 2.12 -20.08
C ASN A 565 5.52 3.49 -20.77
N GLY A 566 4.46 4.30 -20.73
CA GLY A 566 4.43 5.60 -21.41
C GLY A 566 4.41 5.51 -22.94
N GLY A 567 4.75 6.60 -23.59
CA GLY A 567 5.00 6.68 -25.03
C GLY A 567 3.75 6.95 -25.87
N GLY A 568 2.75 6.07 -25.86
CA GLY A 568 1.56 6.21 -26.72
C GLY A 568 0.29 6.54 -25.95
N ILE A 569 -0.56 7.40 -26.54
CA ILE A 569 -1.92 7.65 -26.07
C ILE A 569 -2.87 7.15 -27.16
N PHE A 570 -3.53 6.03 -26.93
CA PHE A 570 -4.48 5.52 -27.89
C PHE A 570 -5.81 6.28 -27.82
N VAL A 571 -6.45 6.43 -28.97
CA VAL A 571 -7.76 7.07 -29.10
C VAL A 571 -8.69 6.11 -29.83
N ALA A 572 -9.80 5.75 -29.19
CA ALA A 572 -10.83 4.92 -29.79
C ALA A 572 -12.15 5.73 -29.94
N ASP A 573 -12.86 5.51 -31.03
CA ASP A 573 -14.19 6.05 -31.21
C ASP A 573 -15.24 5.12 -30.60
N ILE A 574 -16.04 5.67 -29.69
CA ILE A 574 -16.98 4.89 -28.87
C ILE A 574 -18.13 4.35 -29.76
N ALA A 575 -18.60 5.11 -30.74
CA ALA A 575 -19.74 4.74 -31.56
C ALA A 575 -19.38 3.64 -32.57
N SER A 576 -18.27 3.79 -33.27
CA SER A 576 -17.78 2.79 -34.23
C SER A 576 -17.05 1.60 -33.54
N ARG A 577 -16.64 1.75 -32.28
CA ARG A 577 -15.88 0.75 -31.50
C ARG A 577 -14.52 0.42 -32.12
N GLN A 578 -13.90 1.42 -32.77
CA GLN A 578 -12.65 1.23 -33.49
C GLN A 578 -11.54 2.10 -32.93
N LEU A 579 -10.30 1.60 -33.00
CA LEU A 579 -9.12 2.42 -32.77
C LEU A 579 -9.04 3.49 -33.87
N VAL A 580 -8.98 4.76 -33.46
CA VAL A 580 -8.85 5.90 -34.38
C VAL A 580 -7.39 6.15 -34.69
N THR A 581 -6.57 6.26 -33.66
CA THR A 581 -5.14 6.55 -33.78
C THR A 581 -4.42 6.28 -32.46
N VAL A 582 -3.10 6.37 -32.50
CA VAL A 582 -2.24 6.48 -31.32
C VAL A 582 -1.44 7.77 -31.46
N ILE A 583 -1.66 8.69 -30.52
CA ILE A 583 -0.91 9.94 -30.44
C ILE A 583 0.48 9.63 -29.89
N ASP A 584 1.53 10.15 -30.47
CA ASP A 584 2.88 10.07 -29.91
C ASP A 584 2.96 10.96 -28.66
N GLY A 585 2.91 10.33 -27.50
CA GLY A 585 3.04 10.97 -26.19
C GLY A 585 4.44 10.92 -25.59
N SER A 586 5.46 10.45 -26.34
CA SER A 586 6.81 10.21 -25.81
C SER A 586 7.48 11.46 -25.24
N SER A 587 7.04 12.65 -25.65
CA SER A 587 7.52 13.93 -25.10
C SER A 587 6.94 14.29 -23.73
N VAL A 588 5.82 13.69 -23.32
CA VAL A 588 5.07 14.04 -22.10
C VAL A 588 4.81 12.83 -21.18
N LEU A 589 4.92 11.60 -21.69
CA LEU A 589 4.68 10.35 -20.97
C LEU A 589 5.95 9.51 -20.97
N THR A 590 6.65 9.47 -19.85
CA THR A 590 7.88 8.67 -19.67
C THR A 590 7.60 7.33 -19.02
N ASP A 591 6.52 7.22 -18.25
CA ASP A 591 6.07 6.03 -17.55
C ASP A 591 4.54 6.06 -17.42
N PHE A 592 3.95 5.68 -16.29
CA PHE A 592 2.52 5.77 -16.03
C PHE A 592 1.99 7.18 -16.27
N GLY A 593 0.79 7.27 -16.86
CA GLY A 593 0.05 8.52 -16.96
C GLY A 593 -1.34 8.37 -16.37
N ALA A 594 -1.82 9.39 -15.66
CA ALA A 594 -3.22 9.53 -15.28
C ALA A 594 -3.92 10.50 -16.22
N LEU A 595 -5.24 10.34 -16.39
CA LEU A 595 -6.06 11.18 -17.26
C LEU A 595 -7.30 11.69 -16.53
N VAL A 596 -7.72 12.92 -16.86
CA VAL A 596 -9.00 13.51 -16.42
C VAL A 596 -9.58 14.36 -17.54
N SER A 597 -10.91 14.45 -17.62
CA SER A 597 -11.60 15.37 -18.54
C SER A 597 -12.02 16.63 -17.78
N ALA A 598 -11.64 17.81 -18.29
CA ALA A 598 -12.03 19.10 -17.74
C ALA A 598 -12.07 20.16 -18.84
N ARG A 599 -12.97 21.16 -18.71
CA ARG A 599 -13.09 22.31 -19.64
C ARG A 599 -13.15 21.93 -21.13
N GLY A 600 -13.70 20.74 -21.45
CA GLY A 600 -13.80 20.25 -22.84
C GLY A 600 -12.51 19.62 -23.40
N PHE A 601 -11.44 19.51 -22.60
CA PHE A 601 -10.17 18.88 -22.95
C PHE A 601 -9.94 17.59 -22.16
N VAL A 602 -9.01 16.78 -22.64
CA VAL A 602 -8.41 15.68 -21.86
C VAL A 602 -7.08 16.17 -21.30
N TYR A 603 -6.95 16.18 -19.99
CA TYR A 603 -5.71 16.47 -19.31
C TYR A 603 -5.07 15.19 -18.80
N GLY A 604 -3.74 15.18 -18.78
CA GLY A 604 -3.00 14.09 -18.23
C GLY A 604 -1.77 14.55 -17.46
N VAL A 605 -1.32 13.69 -16.55
CA VAL A 605 -0.06 13.88 -15.82
C VAL A 605 0.79 12.63 -15.93
N SER A 606 2.09 12.81 -16.14
CA SER A 606 3.12 11.80 -15.96
C SER A 606 4.07 12.21 -14.83
N ASP A 607 5.23 11.57 -14.70
CA ASP A 607 6.19 11.85 -13.62
C ASP A 607 6.63 13.31 -13.53
N SER A 608 6.69 14.04 -14.66
CA SER A 608 7.26 15.39 -14.68
C SER A 608 6.46 16.42 -15.47
N THR A 609 5.34 16.02 -16.10
CA THR A 609 4.66 16.87 -17.07
C THR A 609 3.16 16.74 -16.95
N VAL A 610 2.47 17.87 -16.89
CA VAL A 610 1.02 17.97 -17.14
C VAL A 610 0.81 18.38 -18.58
N PHE A 611 -0.02 17.64 -19.29
CA PHE A 611 -0.32 17.86 -20.70
C PHE A 611 -1.83 17.95 -20.95
N ARG A 612 -2.21 18.47 -22.10
CA ARG A 612 -3.58 18.60 -22.57
C ARG A 612 -3.71 18.03 -23.98
N ILE A 613 -4.84 17.40 -24.26
CA ILE A 613 -5.23 16.94 -25.60
C ILE A 613 -6.58 17.59 -25.94
N ASP A 614 -6.64 18.24 -27.10
CA ASP A 614 -7.91 18.65 -27.67
C ASP A 614 -8.62 17.41 -28.25
N PRO A 615 -9.78 17.02 -27.73
CA PRO A 615 -10.45 15.80 -28.20
C PRO A 615 -11.02 15.88 -29.63
N ALA A 616 -11.12 17.07 -30.21
CA ALA A 616 -11.59 17.26 -31.60
C ALA A 616 -10.42 17.15 -32.59
N THR A 617 -9.33 17.88 -32.37
CA THR A 617 -8.15 17.94 -33.24
C THR A 617 -7.11 16.86 -32.94
N LEU A 618 -7.10 16.31 -31.73
CA LEU A 618 -6.10 15.39 -31.19
C LEU A 618 -4.73 16.03 -30.98
N GLU A 619 -4.68 17.36 -30.96
CA GLU A 619 -3.45 18.10 -30.67
C GLU A 619 -3.04 17.90 -29.21
N LEU A 620 -1.77 17.52 -29.01
CA LEU A 620 -1.14 17.32 -27.72
C LEU A 620 -0.29 18.54 -27.36
N THR A 621 -0.59 19.16 -26.21
CA THR A 621 0.12 20.36 -25.74
C THR A 621 0.64 20.15 -24.32
N THR A 622 1.89 20.55 -24.05
CA THR A 622 2.42 20.64 -22.68
C THR A 622 1.78 21.83 -21.95
N VAL A 623 1.17 21.57 -20.80
CA VAL A 623 0.59 22.60 -19.93
C VAL A 623 1.63 23.08 -18.92
N VAL A 624 2.23 22.16 -18.17
CA VAL A 624 3.28 22.44 -17.17
C VAL A 624 4.34 21.37 -17.23
N ALA A 625 5.60 21.79 -17.30
CA ALA A 625 6.76 20.92 -17.13
C ALA A 625 7.34 21.04 -15.70
N GLY A 626 8.09 20.05 -15.25
CA GLY A 626 8.73 20.05 -13.94
C GLY A 626 7.76 19.75 -12.78
N ILE A 627 6.64 19.09 -13.06
CA ILE A 627 5.74 18.51 -12.07
C ILE A 627 6.22 17.09 -11.78
N ASP A 628 7.16 16.95 -10.86
CA ASP A 628 7.68 15.66 -10.39
C ASP A 628 6.98 15.26 -9.10
N GLY A 629 5.79 14.69 -9.21
CA GLY A 629 4.99 14.30 -8.06
C GLY A 629 5.60 13.14 -7.28
N GLY A 630 5.69 13.30 -5.95
CA GLY A 630 6.11 12.24 -5.03
C GLY A 630 4.99 11.22 -4.82
N TRP A 631 4.70 10.41 -5.83
CA TRP A 631 3.65 9.40 -5.80
C TRP A 631 4.15 8.05 -5.27
N TYR A 632 3.29 7.39 -4.50
CA TYR A 632 3.58 6.05 -4.00
C TYR A 632 3.26 4.95 -5.03
N SER A 633 2.22 5.13 -5.84
CA SER A 633 1.71 4.10 -6.75
C SER A 633 1.39 4.59 -8.17
N GLY A 634 2.04 5.64 -8.60
CA GLY A 634 1.84 6.30 -9.89
C GLY A 634 1.15 7.65 -9.74
N PRO A 635 1.28 8.52 -10.74
CA PRO A 635 0.71 9.86 -10.72
C PRO A 635 -0.82 9.82 -10.75
N HIS A 636 -1.45 10.84 -10.15
CA HIS A 636 -2.88 11.11 -10.21
C HIS A 636 -3.13 12.58 -10.55
N ILE A 637 -4.26 12.84 -11.21
CA ILE A 637 -4.74 14.18 -11.51
C ILE A 637 -6.24 14.20 -11.26
N ALA A 638 -6.74 15.25 -10.60
CA ALA A 638 -8.16 15.50 -10.42
C ALA A 638 -8.51 16.89 -10.98
N ALA A 639 -9.77 17.09 -11.32
CA ALA A 639 -10.31 18.39 -11.64
C ALA A 639 -11.51 18.69 -10.72
N ASP A 640 -11.66 19.95 -10.32
CA ASP A 640 -12.88 20.41 -9.66
C ASP A 640 -13.94 20.90 -10.66
N GLU A 641 -15.07 21.34 -10.14
CA GLU A 641 -16.21 21.86 -10.93
C GLU A 641 -15.91 23.15 -11.68
N ASP A 642 -14.92 23.93 -11.25
CA ASP A 642 -14.45 25.14 -11.93
C ASP A 642 -13.38 24.83 -12.99
N GLY A 643 -12.95 23.56 -13.05
CA GLY A 643 -11.97 23.04 -14.00
C GLY A 643 -10.52 23.32 -13.62
N TYR A 644 -10.24 23.71 -12.38
CA TYR A 644 -8.87 23.70 -11.86
C TYR A 644 -8.37 22.26 -11.74
N LEU A 645 -7.10 22.06 -12.08
CA LEU A 645 -6.45 20.75 -12.00
C LEU A 645 -5.63 20.65 -10.71
N TYR A 646 -5.62 19.48 -10.11
CA TYR A 646 -4.88 19.19 -8.90
C TYR A 646 -4.00 17.96 -9.10
N THR A 647 -2.73 18.07 -8.71
CA THR A 647 -1.75 16.98 -8.72
C THR A 647 -0.67 17.25 -7.68
N LEU A 648 0.42 16.48 -7.66
CA LEU A 648 1.54 16.69 -6.75
C LEU A 648 2.77 17.22 -7.47
N LYS A 649 3.48 18.13 -6.80
CA LYS A 649 4.85 18.52 -7.10
C LYS A 649 5.72 18.17 -5.89
N GLY A 650 6.64 17.20 -6.04
CA GLY A 650 7.24 16.58 -4.87
C GLY A 650 6.15 16.01 -3.96
N THR A 651 6.18 16.33 -2.68
CA THR A 651 5.14 15.96 -1.71
C THR A 651 4.06 17.03 -1.52
N ASN A 652 4.12 18.14 -2.27
CA ASN A 652 3.16 19.22 -2.16
C ASN A 652 2.00 19.07 -3.13
N LEU A 653 0.80 19.34 -2.65
CA LEU A 653 -0.39 19.51 -3.47
C LEU A 653 -0.25 20.81 -4.27
N VAL A 654 -0.50 20.76 -5.58
CA VAL A 654 -0.54 21.95 -6.43
C VAL A 654 -1.86 22.06 -7.15
N ARG A 655 -2.34 23.32 -7.31
CA ARG A 655 -3.46 23.68 -8.16
C ARG A 655 -2.92 24.30 -9.45
N ILE A 656 -3.43 23.87 -10.59
CA ILE A 656 -3.04 24.36 -11.91
C ILE A 656 -4.26 24.99 -12.58
N ASP A 657 -4.12 26.23 -13.01
CA ASP A 657 -5.10 26.93 -13.85
C ASP A 657 -4.54 27.02 -15.27
N ASP A 658 -5.11 26.24 -16.19
CA ASP A 658 -4.79 26.31 -17.61
C ASP A 658 -5.78 27.26 -18.27
N VAL A 659 -5.36 28.50 -18.45
CA VAL A 659 -6.14 29.53 -19.13
C VAL A 659 -6.01 29.30 -20.63
N VAL A 660 -7.06 28.71 -21.25
CA VAL A 660 -7.12 28.36 -22.68
C VAL A 660 -8.02 29.35 -23.40
#